data_4a5e2ed1a2e04b2b5de70fbc72e17411
#
_entry.id   4a5e2ed1a2e04b2b5de70fbc72e17411
#
_cell.length_a   1.000
_cell.length_b   1.000
_cell.length_c   1.000
_cell.angle_alpha   90.00
_cell.angle_beta   90.00
_cell.angle_gamma   90.00
#
_symmetry.space_group_name_H-M   'P 1'
#
loop_
_entity.id
_entity.type
_entity.pdbx_description
1 polymer ?
#
loop_
_entity_poly.entity_id
_entity_poly.type
_entity_poly.pdbx_seq_one_letter_code
_entity_poly.pdbx_strand_id
1 'polypeptide(L)'
;MSHHLGIFPAASGIFSVSINLALSQHGHRQCVHQWRKTHNMQPMGSKAMIKKQLPSSAKPLAIAVKGLILGASLLGSSLSFATSVTWEDIAQDHLTTSNVLQYGMGTNAQRYSPLSKINEDNVFKLTPAWTYSFGDEKQRGQESQAVIHDGIIYVTGSYSRVWALDAKTGKRLWNYSHRLPDDIRPCCDVVNRGVAIFGDKVFFGTLDARVVALNKETGKVVWNKKFGDHAAGYTMTGAPTMAKDAKTGKVLLIHGSSGDEFGVVGKLFARDPDTGEEVWMRPFVEGHMGRLNGKDSTPTGDVKAPSWPDDPNHPTGKKEAWSQGGGAPWQSASFDAETNTIIVGAGNPAPWNGWERTAEGGDPKDFDSLYTSGQVGVDATTGEVKWFYQHTPNDAWDFSGNNELVLFDHKDKNGKVTKATAHADRNGFFYVVDRNNGKLKNAFPFVDGITWASHIDLETGRPVEGKGQRPEKPLPGEKRGKSVEVSPPFLGGKNWNPMAYSQDTGLFYVPANHWKEDYWTEEVSYKKGSAYLGQGFRIKRLFDDHVGILRAMDPTTGKVAWEHKEKLPLWAGVLATKGNLVFTGTSDGYFKAFNAKTGKELWKFQTGSGVISPPVTWEMDGQQYIGVTSGYGGAVPLWGGDMAELTKPIAQGGSFWVFKLPEWDNK
;
A
#
# COMPACT_ATOMS: atom_id res chain seq x y z
N MET A 1 19.57 -53.77 -43.75
CA MET A 1 19.76 -54.47 -42.46
C MET A 1 19.29 -53.48 -41.40
N SER A 2 18.04 -53.43 -41.11
CA SER A 2 17.23 -54.14 -40.08
C SER A 2 17.88 -54.04 -38.66
N HIS A 3 17.32 -53.18 -37.78
CA HIS A 3 16.63 -53.67 -36.59
C HIS A 3 15.82 -52.56 -35.88
N HIS A 4 14.64 -52.94 -35.64
CA HIS A 4 13.50 -52.40 -34.91
C HIS A 4 13.68 -52.17 -33.41
N LEU A 5 12.66 -51.47 -32.89
CA LEU A 5 12.10 -51.41 -31.48
C LEU A 5 12.53 -50.18 -30.69
N GLY A 6 11.63 -49.41 -30.08
CA GLY A 6 10.25 -49.59 -29.73
C GLY A 6 9.70 -48.29 -29.14
N ILE A 7 8.46 -48.06 -29.40
CA ILE A 7 7.69 -46.88 -28.97
C ILE A 7 7.14 -47.15 -27.54
N PHE A 8 7.30 -46.14 -26.64
CA PHE A 8 6.35 -45.96 -25.53
C PHE A 8 6.01 -44.46 -25.39
N PRO A 9 4.75 -44.11 -25.32
CA PRO A 9 4.33 -42.72 -25.19
C PRO A 9 4.29 -42.32 -23.73
N ALA A 10 4.99 -41.23 -23.38
CA ALA A 10 4.84 -40.55 -22.11
C ALA A 10 3.60 -39.67 -22.18
N ALA A 11 2.61 -39.96 -21.36
CA ALA A 11 1.41 -39.16 -21.17
C ALA A 11 1.79 -37.88 -20.39
N SER A 12 1.76 -36.75 -21.08
CA SER A 12 1.81 -35.42 -20.45
C SER A 12 0.43 -35.08 -19.89
N GLY A 13 0.24 -35.29 -18.59
CA GLY A 13 -0.92 -34.78 -17.85
C GLY A 13 -0.80 -33.29 -17.66
N ILE A 14 -1.49 -32.51 -18.48
CA ILE A 14 -1.71 -31.08 -18.26
C ILE A 14 -2.77 -30.96 -17.18
N PHE A 15 -2.40 -30.58 -15.96
CA PHE A 15 -3.35 -30.15 -14.93
C PHE A 15 -3.71 -28.69 -15.20
N SER A 16 -4.86 -28.48 -15.80
CA SER A 16 -5.58 -27.22 -15.81
C SER A 16 -6.18 -27.00 -14.43
N VAL A 17 -5.67 -26.02 -13.67
CA VAL A 17 -6.31 -25.58 -12.42
C VAL A 17 -7.37 -24.55 -12.77
N SER A 18 -8.55 -25.03 -13.11
CA SER A 18 -9.76 -24.21 -13.05
C SER A 18 -10.14 -24.07 -11.57
N ILE A 19 -10.02 -22.88 -11.00
CA ILE A 19 -10.47 -22.57 -9.64
C ILE A 19 -12.00 -22.46 -9.67
N ASN A 20 -12.68 -23.58 -9.59
CA ASN A 20 -14.05 -23.65 -9.14
C ASN A 20 -14.05 -23.64 -7.61
N LEU A 21 -14.30 -22.47 -7.00
CA LEU A 21 -14.61 -22.33 -5.58
C LEU A 21 -16.01 -22.90 -5.30
N ALA A 22 -16.13 -24.22 -5.30
CA ALA A 22 -17.25 -24.92 -4.68
C ALA A 22 -16.88 -25.21 -3.23
N LEU A 23 -17.27 -24.32 -2.32
CA LEU A 23 -17.26 -24.60 -0.89
C LEU A 23 -18.29 -25.69 -0.59
N SER A 24 -17.82 -26.93 -0.33
CA SER A 24 -18.64 -27.98 0.26
C SER A 24 -18.96 -27.60 1.70
N GLN A 25 -20.23 -27.23 1.93
CA GLN A 25 -20.83 -27.16 3.26
C GLN A 25 -21.08 -28.59 3.78
N HIS A 26 -20.10 -29.30 4.27
CA HIS A 26 -20.27 -30.48 5.11
C HIS A 26 -19.01 -30.72 5.92
N GLY A 27 -18.99 -30.30 7.18
CA GLY A 27 -17.89 -30.56 8.12
C GLY A 27 -17.99 -29.96 9.51
N HIS A 28 -18.98 -29.13 9.80
CA HIS A 28 -19.02 -28.41 11.10
C HIS A 28 -20.22 -28.74 12.01
N ARG A 29 -20.90 -29.87 11.83
CA ARG A 29 -22.03 -30.24 12.74
C ARG A 29 -21.76 -31.43 13.67
N GLN A 30 -20.55 -31.94 13.77
CA GLN A 30 -20.30 -33.10 14.68
C GLN A 30 -19.43 -32.81 15.92
N CYS A 31 -18.82 -31.65 16.07
CA CYS A 31 -18.01 -31.35 17.29
C CYS A 31 -18.74 -30.63 18.42
N VAL A 32 -19.96 -30.16 18.24
CA VAL A 32 -20.68 -29.40 19.30
C VAL A 32 -21.58 -30.32 20.17
N HIS A 33 -21.78 -31.58 19.81
CA HIS A 33 -22.70 -32.47 20.53
C HIS A 33 -22.06 -33.37 21.59
N GLN A 34 -20.73 -33.39 21.74
CA GLN A 34 -20.03 -34.24 22.72
C GLN A 34 -19.60 -33.51 23.99
N TRP A 35 -19.75 -32.18 24.07
CA TRP A 35 -19.32 -31.40 25.26
C TRP A 35 -20.42 -31.11 26.28
N ARG A 36 -21.67 -31.56 26.05
CA ARG A 36 -22.81 -31.34 26.96
C ARG A 36 -23.20 -32.49 27.86
N LYS A 37 -22.40 -33.58 27.93
CA LYS A 37 -22.77 -34.77 28.74
C LYS A 37 -21.95 -35.01 30.02
N THR A 38 -21.07 -34.11 30.43
CA THR A 38 -20.27 -34.32 31.65
C THR A 38 -20.14 -33.08 32.53
N HIS A 39 -21.19 -32.38 32.85
CA HIS A 39 -21.20 -31.58 34.12
C HIS A 39 -22.64 -31.14 34.43
N ASN A 40 -23.21 -31.84 35.38
CA ASN A 40 -24.46 -31.50 36.07
C ASN A 40 -24.23 -30.26 36.91
N MET A 41 -24.87 -29.13 36.60
CA MET A 41 -25.13 -28.06 37.58
C MET A 41 -26.55 -27.54 37.39
N GLN A 42 -27.30 -27.64 38.45
CA GLN A 42 -28.70 -27.16 38.58
C GLN A 42 -28.74 -25.64 38.80
N PRO A 43 -29.83 -24.98 38.40
CA PRO A 43 -29.97 -23.52 38.51
C PRO A 43 -30.47 -23.13 39.92
N MET A 44 -29.80 -22.13 40.53
CA MET A 44 -30.34 -21.45 41.71
C MET A 44 -31.04 -20.14 41.34
N GLY A 45 -32.19 -20.00 41.93
CA GLY A 45 -33.22 -18.99 41.68
C GLY A 45 -32.94 -17.61 42.26
N SER A 46 -33.67 -16.70 41.69
CA SER A 46 -33.84 -15.29 42.06
C SER A 46 -34.54 -15.10 43.43
N LYS A 47 -34.11 -14.08 44.18
CA LYS A 47 -34.86 -13.12 45.01
C LYS A 47 -33.94 -12.61 46.15
N ALA A 48 -33.75 -11.32 46.41
CA ALA A 48 -34.62 -10.36 46.97
C ALA A 48 -33.88 -9.02 47.23
N MET A 49 -34.60 -7.94 47.04
CA MET A 49 -34.19 -6.56 47.40
C MET A 49 -34.13 -6.41 48.93
N ILE A 50 -33.13 -5.65 49.43
CA ILE A 50 -33.26 -4.93 50.71
C ILE A 50 -32.70 -3.50 50.51
N LYS A 51 -33.64 -2.53 50.60
CA LYS A 51 -33.40 -1.11 50.85
C LYS A 51 -32.92 -0.93 52.29
N LYS A 52 -31.82 -0.16 52.50
CA LYS A 52 -31.61 0.50 53.79
C LYS A 52 -31.29 1.97 53.60
N GLN A 53 -32.07 2.78 54.27
CA GLN A 53 -32.07 4.23 54.35
C GLN A 53 -30.89 4.78 55.15
N LEU A 54 -30.44 5.96 54.76
CA LEU A 54 -29.56 6.86 55.50
C LEU A 54 -30.32 7.58 56.64
N PRO A 55 -29.61 8.00 57.66
CA PRO A 55 -30.03 9.17 58.44
C PRO A 55 -29.07 10.35 58.26
N SER A 56 -29.67 11.51 58.14
CA SER A 56 -29.11 12.85 58.08
C SER A 56 -28.69 13.39 59.43
N SER A 57 -27.75 14.36 59.35
CA SER A 57 -27.45 15.42 60.33
C SER A 57 -26.19 15.31 61.17
N ALA A 58 -25.26 16.26 60.94
CA ALA A 58 -24.69 17.10 61.99
C ALA A 58 -23.74 18.20 61.35
N LYS A 59 -23.82 19.34 61.99
CA LYS A 59 -23.28 20.65 61.67
C LYS A 59 -21.76 20.77 61.89
N PRO A 60 -21.08 21.85 61.40
CA PRO A 60 -19.63 21.97 61.34
C PRO A 60 -19.01 22.47 62.65
N LEU A 61 -17.81 21.99 62.92
CA LEU A 61 -16.94 22.57 63.95
C LEU A 61 -15.62 23.04 63.28
N ALA A 62 -15.40 24.35 63.33
CA ALA A 62 -14.17 24.98 62.92
C ALA A 62 -13.13 24.82 64.04
N ILE A 63 -11.99 24.23 63.75
CA ILE A 63 -10.80 24.31 64.62
C ILE A 63 -9.61 24.72 63.75
N ALA A 64 -9.09 25.90 64.04
CA ALA A 64 -7.82 26.41 63.52
C ALA A 64 -6.66 25.72 64.25
N VAL A 65 -5.75 25.11 63.48
CA VAL A 65 -4.40 24.75 63.99
C VAL A 65 -3.37 25.24 63.04
N LYS A 66 -2.47 26.08 63.60
CA LYS A 66 -1.28 26.63 62.98
C LYS A 66 -0.22 25.54 62.77
N GLY A 67 0.40 25.56 61.62
CA GLY A 67 1.81 25.39 61.35
C GLY A 67 2.49 24.07 61.74
N LEU A 68 2.82 23.27 60.70
CA LEU A 68 4.13 22.61 60.57
C LEU A 68 4.35 22.32 59.10
N ILE A 69 5.30 23.03 58.48
CA ILE A 69 5.80 22.74 57.15
C ILE A 69 6.75 21.56 57.28
N LEU A 70 6.30 20.35 56.91
CA LEU A 70 7.19 19.23 56.57
C LEU A 70 7.11 19.03 55.07
N GLY A 71 8.23 19.26 54.37
CA GLY A 71 8.39 19.03 52.98
C GLY A 71 8.19 17.55 52.61
N ALA A 72 7.01 17.23 52.05
CA ALA A 72 6.82 16.01 51.30
C ALA A 72 7.07 16.37 49.85
N SER A 73 8.25 15.99 49.35
CA SER A 73 8.54 15.92 47.91
C SER A 73 7.55 14.89 47.31
N LEU A 74 6.40 15.38 46.85
CA LEU A 74 5.55 14.67 45.91
C LEU A 74 6.36 14.49 44.62
N LEU A 75 6.89 13.28 44.43
CA LEU A 75 7.22 12.76 43.12
C LEU A 75 5.92 12.70 42.31
N GLY A 76 5.50 13.84 41.79
CA GLY A 76 4.51 13.93 40.75
C GLY A 76 5.10 13.28 39.49
N SER A 77 4.78 12.00 39.26
CA SER A 77 4.80 11.49 37.90
C SER A 77 3.85 12.36 37.09
N SER A 78 4.39 13.38 36.45
CA SER A 78 3.68 14.11 35.40
C SER A 78 3.31 13.08 34.34
N LEU A 79 2.04 12.72 34.29
CA LEU A 79 1.44 12.11 33.12
C LEU A 79 1.62 13.15 32.01
N SER A 80 2.70 13.02 31.25
CA SER A 80 2.90 13.78 30.03
C SER A 80 1.82 13.26 29.08
N PHE A 81 0.73 14.00 28.94
CA PHE A 81 -0.22 13.75 27.86
C PHE A 81 0.51 14.04 26.55
N ALA A 82 0.48 13.09 25.62
CA ALA A 82 1.07 13.29 24.30
C ALA A 82 0.48 14.55 23.65
N THR A 83 1.34 15.42 23.13
CA THR A 83 0.91 16.70 22.54
C THR A 83 -0.05 16.46 21.37
N SER A 84 -0.93 17.43 21.10
CA SER A 84 -1.81 17.40 19.92
C SER A 84 -0.98 17.58 18.66
N VAL A 85 -1.14 16.72 17.65
CA VAL A 85 -0.44 16.84 16.36
C VAL A 85 -1.04 17.97 15.54
N THR A 86 -0.23 18.94 15.19
CA THR A 86 -0.64 20.10 14.36
C THR A 86 -0.33 19.85 12.88
N TRP A 87 -0.86 20.70 12.02
CA TRP A 87 -0.46 20.70 10.60
C TRP A 87 1.02 21.07 10.42
N GLU A 88 1.51 21.99 11.21
CA GLU A 88 2.89 22.45 11.18
C GLU A 88 3.86 21.30 11.49
N ASP A 89 3.52 20.42 12.43
CA ASP A 89 4.28 19.20 12.73
C ASP A 89 4.31 18.27 11.49
N ILE A 90 3.17 18.05 10.83
CA ILE A 90 3.07 17.22 9.63
C ILE A 90 3.83 17.82 8.46
N ALA A 91 3.74 19.12 8.25
CA ALA A 91 4.44 19.82 7.16
C ALA A 91 5.97 19.75 7.32
N GLN A 92 6.47 19.68 8.56
CA GLN A 92 7.89 19.55 8.91
C GLN A 92 8.34 18.10 9.14
N ASP A 93 7.46 17.10 9.01
CA ASP A 93 7.75 15.70 9.35
C ASP A 93 9.04 15.18 8.68
N HIS A 94 9.26 15.52 7.41
CA HIS A 94 10.45 15.12 6.64
C HIS A 94 11.78 15.74 7.15
N LEU A 95 11.72 16.73 8.03
CA LEU A 95 12.88 17.40 8.65
C LEU A 95 13.07 17.00 10.11
N THR A 96 12.07 16.39 10.75
CA THR A 96 12.14 16.01 12.16
C THR A 96 12.87 14.69 12.35
N THR A 97 13.41 14.49 13.57
CA THR A 97 14.13 13.28 13.93
C THR A 97 13.42 12.46 14.99
N SER A 98 12.55 13.08 15.80
CA SER A 98 11.88 12.44 16.94
C SER A 98 10.56 11.75 16.57
N ASN A 99 9.91 12.19 15.50
CA ASN A 99 8.60 11.72 15.06
C ASN A 99 8.64 11.19 13.63
N VAL A 100 7.62 10.41 13.26
CA VAL A 100 7.26 9.99 11.90
C VAL A 100 5.74 10.08 11.81
N LEU A 101 5.22 11.14 11.19
CA LEU A 101 3.80 11.51 11.30
C LEU A 101 2.95 11.09 10.10
N GLN A 102 3.59 10.80 8.94
CA GLN A 102 2.89 10.39 7.73
C GLN A 102 3.47 9.12 7.11
N TYR A 103 2.62 8.41 6.40
CA TYR A 103 3.07 7.38 5.46
C TYR A 103 3.97 8.04 4.41
N GLY A 104 5.17 7.48 4.21
CA GLY A 104 6.15 8.10 3.33
C GLY A 104 7.17 8.98 4.03
N MET A 105 7.04 9.21 5.37
CA MET A 105 7.94 10.04 6.19
C MET A 105 7.97 11.50 5.69
N GLY A 106 6.79 12.09 5.59
CA GLY A 106 6.53 13.44 5.12
C GLY A 106 5.56 13.48 3.93
N THR A 107 5.02 14.66 3.64
CA THR A 107 4.04 14.89 2.56
C THR A 107 4.62 14.62 1.17
N ASN A 108 5.95 14.63 1.02
CA ASN A 108 6.71 14.35 -0.20
C ASN A 108 6.98 12.87 -0.46
N ALA A 109 6.70 11.99 0.49
CA ALA A 109 6.87 10.53 0.41
C ALA A 109 8.29 10.06 0.03
N GLN A 110 9.35 10.81 0.40
CA GLN A 110 10.73 10.48 0.02
C GLN A 110 11.33 9.32 0.81
N ARG A 111 10.74 8.94 1.95
CA ARG A 111 11.28 7.88 2.83
C ARG A 111 12.76 8.06 3.16
N TYR A 112 13.12 9.31 3.38
CA TYR A 112 14.44 9.76 3.78
C TYR A 112 14.39 10.34 5.19
N SER A 113 15.39 10.00 6.01
CA SER A 113 15.55 10.55 7.35
C SER A 113 16.87 11.33 7.47
N PRO A 114 16.85 12.53 8.08
CA PRO A 114 18.06 13.30 8.35
C PRO A 114 18.93 12.71 9.49
N LEU A 115 18.51 11.61 10.10
CA LEU A 115 19.27 10.92 11.15
C LEU A 115 20.53 10.25 10.61
N SER A 116 21.65 10.38 11.35
CA SER A 116 22.96 9.86 10.96
C SER A 116 23.77 9.23 12.12
N LYS A 117 23.17 9.07 13.32
CA LYS A 117 23.84 8.38 14.43
C LYS A 117 24.11 6.92 14.11
N ILE A 118 23.18 6.26 13.43
CA ILE A 118 23.41 4.97 12.77
C ILE A 118 23.90 5.28 11.37
N ASN A 119 25.12 4.84 11.03
CA ASN A 119 25.78 5.17 9.78
C ASN A 119 26.61 3.99 9.24
N GLU A 120 27.25 4.17 8.10
CA GLU A 120 28.02 3.13 7.42
C GLU A 120 29.16 2.53 8.26
N ASP A 121 29.72 3.30 9.22
CA ASP A 121 30.84 2.89 10.05
C ASP A 121 30.43 2.10 11.30
N ASN A 122 29.13 2.13 11.69
CA ASN A 122 28.67 1.50 12.94
C ASN A 122 27.43 0.61 12.78
N VAL A 123 26.77 0.60 11.61
CA VAL A 123 25.54 -0.17 11.38
C VAL A 123 25.72 -1.67 11.63
N PHE A 124 26.94 -2.23 11.45
CA PHE A 124 27.22 -3.63 11.73
C PHE A 124 27.05 -4.02 13.19
N LYS A 125 26.97 -3.04 14.10
CA LYS A 125 26.73 -3.21 15.55
C LYS A 125 25.25 -3.17 15.92
N LEU A 126 24.31 -2.95 14.97
CA LEU A 126 22.89 -2.91 15.28
C LEU A 126 22.42 -4.20 15.93
N THR A 127 21.70 -4.05 17.04
CA THR A 127 21.08 -5.15 17.78
C THR A 127 19.60 -4.88 18.01
N PRO A 128 18.75 -5.92 18.17
CA PRO A 128 17.39 -5.74 18.61
C PRO A 128 17.34 -5.04 19.97
N ALA A 129 16.57 -3.94 20.05
CA ALA A 129 16.22 -3.30 21.32
C ALA A 129 15.07 -4.06 21.98
N TRP A 130 14.06 -4.38 21.19
CA TRP A 130 12.91 -5.19 21.59
C TRP A 130 12.13 -5.68 20.36
N THR A 131 11.24 -6.62 20.57
CA THR A 131 10.25 -7.07 19.61
C THR A 131 8.88 -7.21 20.27
N TYR A 132 7.83 -6.95 19.52
CA TYR A 132 6.45 -7.14 19.93
C TYR A 132 5.73 -8.10 18.97
N SER A 133 5.17 -9.19 19.47
CA SER A 133 4.33 -10.10 18.69
C SER A 133 2.90 -9.57 18.62
N PHE A 134 2.33 -9.48 17.41
CA PHE A 134 0.92 -9.14 17.25
C PHE A 134 -0.03 -10.25 17.70
N GLY A 135 0.51 -11.40 18.05
CA GLY A 135 -0.24 -12.57 18.55
C GLY A 135 -1.06 -13.27 17.46
N ASP A 136 -1.74 -14.29 17.83
CA ASP A 136 -2.68 -15.17 17.14
C ASP A 136 -2.26 -15.73 15.75
N GLU A 137 -3.00 -16.73 15.29
CA GLU A 137 -2.79 -17.45 14.02
C GLU A 137 -3.22 -16.70 12.76
N LYS A 138 -3.85 -15.52 12.91
CA LYS A 138 -4.36 -14.71 11.80
C LYS A 138 -3.35 -13.69 11.28
N GLN A 139 -2.10 -13.75 11.76
CA GLN A 139 -1.07 -12.80 11.36
C GLN A 139 -0.44 -13.19 10.04
N ARG A 140 -0.68 -12.39 9.00
CA ARG A 140 -0.04 -12.51 7.69
C ARG A 140 -0.13 -11.20 6.92
N GLY A 141 0.77 -10.99 5.96
CA GLY A 141 0.74 -9.80 5.11
C GLY A 141 0.96 -8.51 5.91
N GLN A 142 2.04 -8.43 6.69
CA GLN A 142 2.38 -7.25 7.48
C GLN A 142 3.02 -6.18 6.60
N GLU A 143 2.20 -5.32 5.98
CA GLU A 143 2.62 -4.27 5.05
C GLU A 143 2.70 -2.87 5.69
N SER A 144 2.47 -2.77 7.00
CA SER A 144 2.32 -1.49 7.70
C SER A 144 3.63 -0.72 7.85
N GLN A 145 3.63 0.54 7.44
CA GLN A 145 4.58 1.53 7.95
C GLN A 145 4.08 2.06 9.29
N ALA A 146 4.92 2.04 10.31
CA ALA A 146 4.59 2.63 11.62
C ALA A 146 4.61 4.17 11.56
N VAL A 147 3.74 4.81 12.35
CA VAL A 147 3.76 6.24 12.70
C VAL A 147 4.27 6.36 14.12
N ILE A 148 5.13 7.31 14.39
CA ILE A 148 5.72 7.56 15.71
C ILE A 148 5.42 9.00 16.13
N HIS A 149 4.86 9.18 17.32
CA HIS A 149 4.61 10.48 17.91
C HIS A 149 4.79 10.45 19.43
N ASP A 150 5.62 11.35 19.95
CA ASP A 150 5.89 11.51 21.39
C ASP A 150 6.18 10.19 22.12
N GLY A 151 7.05 9.36 21.53
CA GLY A 151 7.44 8.07 22.11
C GLY A 151 6.37 6.97 22.05
N ILE A 152 5.32 7.15 21.24
CA ILE A 152 4.30 6.13 20.97
C ILE A 152 4.38 5.71 19.50
N ILE A 153 4.41 4.41 19.26
CA ILE A 153 4.36 3.81 17.92
C ILE A 153 2.93 3.36 17.63
N TYR A 154 2.37 3.80 16.50
CA TYR A 154 1.09 3.34 15.97
C TYR A 154 1.35 2.48 14.74
N VAL A 155 0.93 1.22 14.79
CA VAL A 155 1.15 0.25 13.72
C VAL A 155 -0.14 -0.53 13.44
N THR A 156 -0.44 -0.75 12.17
CA THR A 156 -1.56 -1.58 11.74
C THR A 156 -1.10 -3.01 11.44
N GLY A 157 -2.04 -3.91 11.35
CA GLY A 157 -1.80 -5.29 10.93
C GLY A 157 -3.01 -5.90 10.24
N SER A 158 -2.91 -7.16 9.93
CA SER A 158 -3.92 -7.94 9.22
C SER A 158 -5.31 -7.79 9.85
N TYR A 159 -6.35 -7.88 9.02
CA TYR A 159 -7.76 -7.82 9.45
C TYR A 159 -8.16 -6.50 10.13
N SER A 160 -7.61 -5.37 9.66
CA SER A 160 -7.98 -4.03 10.14
C SER A 160 -7.78 -3.86 11.65
N ARG A 161 -6.59 -4.20 12.15
CA ARG A 161 -6.18 -4.04 13.54
C ARG A 161 -5.15 -2.94 13.70
N VAL A 162 -5.14 -2.30 14.87
CA VAL A 162 -4.19 -1.23 15.21
C VAL A 162 -3.64 -1.47 16.61
N TRP A 163 -2.35 -1.23 16.81
CA TRP A 163 -1.69 -1.24 18.11
C TRP A 163 -1.00 0.10 18.36
N ALA A 164 -1.03 0.54 19.62
CA ALA A 164 -0.15 1.57 20.14
C ALA A 164 0.86 0.92 21.09
N LEU A 165 2.13 1.13 20.82
CA LEU A 165 3.24 0.56 21.58
C LEU A 165 4.10 1.70 22.14
N ASP A 166 4.59 1.54 23.35
CA ASP A 166 5.64 2.39 23.92
C ASP A 166 6.93 2.22 23.11
N ALA A 167 7.45 3.29 22.53
CA ALA A 167 8.58 3.24 21.59
C ALA A 167 9.91 2.83 22.25
N LYS A 168 10.03 3.01 23.57
CA LYS A 168 11.24 2.66 24.33
C LYS A 168 11.28 1.18 24.71
N THR A 169 10.13 0.61 25.06
CA THR A 169 10.04 -0.71 25.71
C THR A 169 9.31 -1.77 24.89
N GLY A 170 8.57 -1.37 23.86
CA GLY A 170 7.69 -2.25 23.09
C GLY A 170 6.42 -2.66 23.85
N LYS A 171 6.18 -2.11 25.07
CA LYS A 171 4.97 -2.40 25.84
C LYS A 171 3.73 -1.92 25.09
N ARG A 172 2.73 -2.79 24.95
CA ARG A 172 1.44 -2.41 24.38
C ARG A 172 0.72 -1.45 25.34
N LEU A 173 0.37 -0.26 24.84
CA LEU A 173 -0.45 0.72 25.53
C LEU A 173 -1.93 0.41 25.33
N TRP A 174 -2.33 0.19 24.08
CA TRP A 174 -3.67 -0.28 23.72
C TRP A 174 -3.63 -1.02 22.38
N ASN A 175 -4.72 -1.70 22.04
CA ASN A 175 -4.98 -2.21 20.69
C ASN A 175 -6.46 -2.07 20.34
N TYR A 176 -6.74 -1.94 19.06
CA TYR A 176 -8.07 -1.95 18.48
C TYR A 176 -8.16 -3.03 17.41
N SER A 177 -9.26 -3.80 17.44
CA SER A 177 -9.58 -4.79 16.41
C SER A 177 -10.94 -4.46 15.82
N HIS A 178 -10.98 -4.11 14.54
CA HIS A 178 -12.24 -3.86 13.86
C HIS A 178 -13.02 -5.15 13.67
N ARG A 179 -14.33 -5.11 13.97
CA ARG A 179 -15.19 -6.27 13.71
C ARG A 179 -15.59 -6.28 12.24
N LEU A 180 -14.93 -7.13 11.46
CA LEU A 180 -15.25 -7.34 10.06
C LEU A 180 -16.47 -8.25 9.88
N PRO A 181 -17.27 -8.06 8.81
CA PRO A 181 -18.28 -9.03 8.39
C PRO A 181 -17.65 -10.39 8.04
N ASP A 182 -18.42 -11.46 8.22
CA ASP A 182 -17.95 -12.84 7.93
C ASP A 182 -17.79 -13.12 6.44
N ASP A 183 -18.42 -12.32 5.58
CA ASP A 183 -18.40 -12.42 4.12
C ASP A 183 -17.35 -11.53 3.45
N ILE A 184 -16.42 -10.93 4.23
CA ILE A 184 -15.38 -10.08 3.68
C ILE A 184 -14.50 -10.83 2.67
N ARG A 185 -14.27 -10.23 1.51
CA ARG A 185 -13.46 -10.78 0.41
C ARG A 185 -12.52 -9.73 -0.16
N PRO A 186 -11.42 -9.40 0.51
CA PRO A 186 -10.44 -8.49 -0.06
C PRO A 186 -9.68 -9.18 -1.20
N CYS A 187 -9.30 -8.42 -2.22
CA CYS A 187 -8.56 -8.91 -3.39
C CYS A 187 -7.22 -9.56 -3.01
N CYS A 188 -6.39 -8.81 -2.34
CA CYS A 188 -4.94 -9.02 -2.32
C CYS A 188 -4.42 -9.24 -0.89
N ASP A 189 -5.06 -10.16 -0.15
CA ASP A 189 -4.87 -10.46 1.25
C ASP A 189 -5.50 -9.43 2.21
N VAL A 190 -5.42 -9.73 3.49
CA VAL A 190 -6.06 -8.97 4.59
C VAL A 190 -5.18 -7.86 5.13
N VAL A 191 -4.45 -7.21 4.24
CA VAL A 191 -3.39 -6.23 4.54
C VAL A 191 -3.91 -4.87 4.98
N ASN A 192 -3.06 -4.12 5.68
CA ASN A 192 -3.23 -2.71 5.97
C ASN A 192 -1.86 -2.03 6.00
N ARG A 193 -1.72 -0.85 5.38
CA ARG A 193 -0.41 -0.21 5.16
C ARG A 193 -0.05 0.87 6.17
N GLY A 194 -0.96 1.24 7.09
CA GLY A 194 -0.63 2.16 8.16
C GLY A 194 -1.76 3.10 8.56
N VAL A 195 -1.43 4.03 9.44
CA VAL A 195 -2.32 5.07 9.94
C VAL A 195 -1.87 6.45 9.48
N ALA A 196 -2.79 7.44 9.51
CA ALA A 196 -2.48 8.86 9.61
C ALA A 196 -2.72 9.34 11.04
N ILE A 197 -2.10 10.47 11.44
CA ILE A 197 -2.26 11.08 12.76
C ILE A 197 -2.51 12.58 12.62
N PHE A 198 -3.46 13.12 13.39
CA PHE A 198 -3.74 14.55 13.48
C PHE A 198 -4.55 14.86 14.75
N GLY A 199 -4.27 15.99 15.41
CA GLY A 199 -4.91 16.33 16.65
C GLY A 199 -4.63 15.29 17.75
N ASP A 200 -5.69 14.78 18.33
CA ASP A 200 -5.71 13.70 19.31
C ASP A 200 -6.12 12.33 18.72
N LYS A 201 -6.08 12.19 17.38
CA LYS A 201 -6.63 11.03 16.67
C LYS A 201 -5.61 10.34 15.77
N VAL A 202 -5.77 9.02 15.64
CA VAL A 202 -5.18 8.21 14.57
C VAL A 202 -6.29 7.67 13.67
N PHE A 203 -6.03 7.66 12.36
CA PHE A 203 -7.00 7.29 11.32
C PHE A 203 -6.49 6.11 10.53
N PHE A 204 -7.36 5.16 10.20
CA PHE A 204 -7.00 4.04 9.34
C PHE A 204 -8.20 3.52 8.55
N GLY A 205 -7.92 2.84 7.45
CA GLY A 205 -8.94 2.18 6.63
C GLY A 205 -9.26 0.76 7.08
N THR A 206 -10.45 0.27 6.73
CA THR A 206 -10.86 -1.09 7.03
C THR A 206 -11.24 -1.87 5.77
N LEU A 207 -11.15 -3.20 5.83
CA LEU A 207 -11.48 -4.08 4.71
C LEU A 207 -12.98 -4.11 4.36
N ASP A 208 -13.85 -3.61 5.25
CA ASP A 208 -15.29 -3.43 5.00
C ASP A 208 -15.67 -2.01 4.54
N ALA A 209 -14.72 -1.33 3.89
CA ALA A 209 -14.90 0.00 3.29
C ALA A 209 -15.31 1.09 4.28
N ARG A 210 -14.55 1.21 5.37
CA ARG A 210 -14.72 2.27 6.36
C ARG A 210 -13.41 3.01 6.63
N VAL A 211 -13.53 4.24 7.10
CA VAL A 211 -12.46 4.96 7.76
C VAL A 211 -12.83 5.13 9.23
N VAL A 212 -11.89 4.84 10.10
CA VAL A 212 -12.08 4.88 11.55
C VAL A 212 -11.08 5.85 12.17
N ALA A 213 -11.56 6.73 13.03
CA ALA A 213 -10.74 7.56 13.91
C ALA A 213 -10.73 6.98 15.31
N LEU A 214 -9.56 6.77 15.86
CA LEU A 214 -9.33 6.37 17.24
C LEU A 214 -8.68 7.52 18.01
N ASN A 215 -9.05 7.70 19.25
CA ASN A 215 -8.29 8.56 20.15
C ASN A 215 -6.89 7.95 20.35
N LYS A 216 -5.83 8.72 20.07
CA LYS A 216 -4.46 8.22 20.02
C LYS A 216 -3.91 7.72 21.35
N GLU A 217 -4.46 8.18 22.50
CA GLU A 217 -4.00 7.77 23.82
C GLU A 217 -4.72 6.51 24.33
N THR A 218 -5.99 6.35 23.96
CA THR A 218 -6.86 5.31 24.55
C THR A 218 -7.28 4.21 23.59
N GLY A 219 -7.13 4.40 22.28
CA GLY A 219 -7.61 3.49 21.25
C GLY A 219 -9.13 3.43 21.11
N LYS A 220 -9.86 4.31 21.80
CA LYS A 220 -11.33 4.38 21.71
C LYS A 220 -11.75 5.01 20.39
N VAL A 221 -12.82 4.46 19.79
CA VAL A 221 -13.41 5.00 18.55
C VAL A 221 -13.98 6.39 18.83
N VAL A 222 -13.53 7.39 18.09
CA VAL A 222 -14.06 8.74 18.05
C VAL A 222 -15.18 8.81 17.02
N TRP A 223 -14.90 8.36 15.78
CA TRP A 223 -15.89 8.21 14.74
C TRP A 223 -15.54 7.04 13.81
N ASN A 224 -16.54 6.54 13.07
CA ASN A 224 -16.42 5.43 12.13
C ASN A 224 -17.37 5.67 10.95
N LYS A 225 -16.83 5.96 9.75
CA LYS A 225 -17.59 6.34 8.56
C LYS A 225 -17.45 5.31 7.44
N LYS A 226 -18.58 4.80 6.96
CA LYS A 226 -18.64 3.93 5.77
C LYS A 226 -18.57 4.79 4.51
N PHE A 227 -17.76 4.38 3.51
CA PHE A 227 -17.63 5.08 2.23
C PHE A 227 -18.00 4.22 1.02
N GLY A 228 -18.14 2.91 1.19
CA GLY A 228 -18.46 1.96 0.14
C GLY A 228 -19.18 0.71 0.66
N ASP A 229 -19.61 -0.14 -0.25
CA ASP A 229 -20.24 -1.41 0.07
C ASP A 229 -19.23 -2.57 -0.15
N HIS A 230 -18.75 -3.20 0.93
CA HIS A 230 -17.82 -4.33 0.84
C HIS A 230 -18.42 -5.51 0.06
N ALA A 231 -19.75 -5.71 0.12
CA ALA A 231 -20.42 -6.75 -0.64
C ALA A 231 -20.39 -6.47 -2.16
N ALA A 232 -20.07 -5.23 -2.57
CA ALA A 232 -19.80 -4.88 -3.96
C ALA A 232 -18.31 -4.98 -4.33
N GLY A 233 -17.42 -5.21 -3.35
CA GLY A 233 -15.98 -5.28 -3.56
C GLY A 233 -15.17 -4.07 -3.08
N TYR A 234 -15.81 -3.02 -2.53
CA TYR A 234 -15.07 -1.90 -1.96
C TYR A 234 -14.32 -2.28 -0.69
N THR A 235 -13.06 -1.92 -0.62
CA THR A 235 -12.20 -2.08 0.56
C THR A 235 -11.28 -0.86 0.71
N MET A 236 -10.49 -0.82 1.81
CA MET A 236 -9.40 0.14 1.96
C MET A 236 -8.18 -0.55 2.60
N THR A 237 -7.05 -0.49 1.91
CA THR A 237 -5.78 -1.10 2.34
C THR A 237 -4.66 -0.08 2.50
N GLY A 238 -4.76 1.09 1.85
CA GLY A 238 -3.78 2.19 1.94
C GLY A 238 -3.88 2.95 3.26
N ALA A 239 -2.77 3.54 3.69
CA ALA A 239 -2.78 4.50 4.79
C ALA A 239 -3.39 5.82 4.33
N PRO A 240 -4.26 6.48 5.13
CA PRO A 240 -4.72 7.82 4.82
C PRO A 240 -3.56 8.83 4.81
N THR A 241 -3.75 9.96 4.15
CA THR A 241 -2.79 11.07 4.09
C THR A 241 -3.42 12.34 4.61
N MET A 242 -2.69 13.13 5.40
CA MET A 242 -3.13 14.46 5.81
C MET A 242 -2.69 15.49 4.76
N ALA A 243 -3.58 16.42 4.44
CA ALA A 243 -3.33 17.56 3.56
C ALA A 243 -3.93 18.83 4.17
N LYS A 244 -3.46 20.01 3.77
CA LYS A 244 -4.06 21.29 4.19
C LYS A 244 -4.50 22.06 2.95
N ASP A 245 -5.77 22.34 2.88
CA ASP A 245 -6.32 23.19 1.84
C ASP A 245 -5.80 24.63 1.99
N ALA A 246 -5.02 25.08 1.01
CA ALA A 246 -4.38 26.39 1.05
C ALA A 246 -5.40 27.56 0.96
N LYS A 247 -6.59 27.34 0.40
CA LYS A 247 -7.62 28.41 0.25
C LYS A 247 -8.43 28.60 1.52
N THR A 248 -8.79 27.50 2.20
CA THR A 248 -9.63 27.56 3.40
C THR A 248 -8.84 27.45 4.69
N GLY A 249 -7.58 27.00 4.63
CA GLY A 249 -6.76 26.69 5.78
C GLY A 249 -7.15 25.40 6.53
N LYS A 250 -8.18 24.67 6.08
CA LYS A 250 -8.66 23.45 6.71
C LYS A 250 -7.70 22.29 6.47
N VAL A 251 -7.51 21.49 7.49
CA VAL A 251 -6.81 20.19 7.35
C VAL A 251 -7.81 19.15 6.86
N LEU A 252 -7.37 18.32 5.92
CA LEU A 252 -8.16 17.29 5.27
C LEU A 252 -7.54 15.92 5.51
N LEU A 253 -8.37 14.93 5.75
CA LEU A 253 -8.02 13.51 5.74
C LEU A 253 -8.33 12.95 4.35
N ILE A 254 -7.29 12.59 3.61
CA ILE A 254 -7.40 12.08 2.23
C ILE A 254 -7.30 10.57 2.26
N HIS A 255 -8.20 9.89 1.56
CA HIS A 255 -8.13 8.44 1.37
C HIS A 255 -8.77 8.00 0.05
N GLY A 256 -8.29 6.90 -0.50
CA GLY A 256 -8.87 6.27 -1.66
C GLY A 256 -9.70 5.03 -1.33
N SER A 257 -10.35 4.46 -2.34
CA SER A 257 -10.96 3.14 -2.31
C SER A 257 -10.06 2.12 -2.98
N SER A 258 -10.26 0.82 -2.68
CA SER A 258 -9.68 -0.33 -3.38
C SER A 258 -10.82 -1.20 -3.92
N GLY A 259 -10.55 -2.04 -4.93
CA GLY A 259 -11.52 -3.01 -5.44
C GLY A 259 -11.66 -3.06 -6.97
N ASP A 260 -10.64 -2.59 -7.71
CA ASP A 260 -10.64 -2.62 -9.19
C ASP A 260 -11.00 -4.00 -9.73
N GLU A 261 -10.44 -5.06 -9.14
CA GLU A 261 -10.63 -6.46 -9.52
C GLU A 261 -12.08 -6.97 -9.32
N PHE A 262 -12.91 -6.18 -8.64
CA PHE A 262 -14.35 -6.47 -8.46
C PHE A 262 -15.22 -5.56 -9.34
N GLY A 263 -14.63 -4.77 -10.22
CA GLY A 263 -15.36 -3.87 -11.12
C GLY A 263 -16.08 -2.75 -10.37
N VAL A 264 -15.46 -2.18 -9.33
CA VAL A 264 -15.98 -0.98 -8.66
C VAL A 264 -15.35 0.28 -9.26
N VAL A 265 -16.07 1.37 -9.23
CA VAL A 265 -15.54 2.69 -9.62
C VAL A 265 -14.66 3.22 -8.51
N GLY A 266 -13.38 3.47 -8.84
CA GLY A 266 -12.40 4.04 -7.92
C GLY A 266 -12.76 5.46 -7.50
N LYS A 267 -12.59 5.77 -6.21
CA LYS A 267 -12.97 7.05 -5.60
C LYS A 267 -11.90 7.57 -4.66
N LEU A 268 -11.58 8.86 -4.79
CA LEU A 268 -10.77 9.60 -3.83
C LEU A 268 -11.68 10.47 -2.95
N PHE A 269 -11.40 10.52 -1.66
CA PHE A 269 -12.18 11.25 -0.68
C PHE A 269 -11.32 12.23 0.10
N ALA A 270 -11.88 13.41 0.41
CA ALA A 270 -11.42 14.29 1.46
C ALA A 270 -12.47 14.34 2.58
N ARG A 271 -12.01 14.18 3.81
CA ARG A 271 -12.86 14.25 5.00
C ARG A 271 -12.35 15.27 5.99
N ASP A 272 -13.28 15.81 6.75
CA ASP A 272 -12.97 16.56 7.97
C ASP A 272 -12.41 15.59 9.02
N PRO A 273 -11.19 15.80 9.53
CA PRO A 273 -10.56 14.85 10.47
C PRO A 273 -11.24 14.83 11.86
N ASP A 274 -11.97 15.87 12.23
CA ASP A 274 -12.65 15.93 13.54
C ASP A 274 -13.96 15.18 13.54
N THR A 275 -14.74 15.27 12.48
CA THR A 275 -16.09 14.73 12.39
C THR A 275 -16.21 13.48 11.51
N GLY A 276 -15.23 13.27 10.61
CA GLY A 276 -15.26 12.25 9.58
C GLY A 276 -16.25 12.54 8.45
N GLU A 277 -16.87 13.73 8.43
CA GLU A 277 -17.78 14.11 7.36
C GLU A 277 -17.03 14.30 6.04
N GLU A 278 -17.69 13.97 4.94
CA GLU A 278 -17.15 14.12 3.60
C GLU A 278 -17.12 15.61 3.22
N VAL A 279 -15.94 16.12 2.83
CA VAL A 279 -15.76 17.46 2.28
C VAL A 279 -16.01 17.43 0.78
N TRP A 280 -15.38 16.47 0.10
CA TRP A 280 -15.62 16.14 -1.30
C TRP A 280 -15.24 14.69 -1.61
N MET A 281 -15.79 14.17 -2.71
CA MET A 281 -15.49 12.88 -3.28
C MET A 281 -15.29 13.01 -4.79
N ARG A 282 -14.25 12.39 -5.33
CA ARG A 282 -13.93 12.36 -6.75
C ARG A 282 -13.90 10.92 -7.26
N PRO A 283 -14.84 10.50 -8.13
CA PRO A 283 -14.69 9.27 -8.91
C PRO A 283 -13.64 9.48 -10.02
N PHE A 284 -12.85 8.45 -10.34
CA PHE A 284 -11.82 8.56 -11.36
C PHE A 284 -12.28 8.10 -12.73
N VAL A 285 -13.18 7.13 -12.80
CA VAL A 285 -13.82 6.70 -14.03
C VAL A 285 -15.33 6.95 -13.89
N GLU A 286 -15.85 7.83 -14.71
CA GLU A 286 -17.28 8.18 -14.69
C GLU A 286 -17.68 8.75 -16.04
N GLY A 287 -18.35 7.96 -16.88
CA GLY A 287 -18.76 8.36 -18.22
C GLY A 287 -17.58 8.78 -19.09
N HIS A 288 -17.71 9.87 -19.76
CA HIS A 288 -16.67 10.44 -20.61
C HIS A 288 -15.74 11.38 -19.85
N MET A 289 -15.45 11.11 -18.60
CA MET A 289 -14.54 11.93 -17.77
C MET A 289 -13.08 11.93 -18.23
N GLY A 290 -12.81 11.52 -19.46
CA GLY A 290 -11.53 11.74 -20.12
C GLY A 290 -11.23 13.19 -20.45
N ARG A 291 -11.95 14.14 -19.85
CA ARG A 291 -11.79 15.57 -20.13
C ARG A 291 -11.20 16.31 -18.95
N LEU A 292 -9.99 16.79 -19.09
CA LEU A 292 -9.41 17.73 -18.16
C LEU A 292 -9.97 19.13 -18.46
N ASN A 293 -10.76 19.71 -17.56
CA ASN A 293 -11.37 21.04 -17.72
C ASN A 293 -12.11 21.22 -19.06
N GLY A 294 -12.80 20.19 -19.53
CA GLY A 294 -13.52 20.22 -20.80
C GLY A 294 -12.64 20.00 -22.05
N LYS A 295 -11.38 19.60 -21.88
CA LYS A 295 -10.48 19.23 -22.97
C LYS A 295 -10.28 17.72 -23.00
N ASP A 296 -10.22 17.13 -24.21
CA ASP A 296 -10.01 15.68 -24.43
C ASP A 296 -8.54 15.31 -24.52
N SER A 297 -7.67 15.95 -23.76
CA SER A 297 -6.24 15.72 -23.82
C SER A 297 -5.64 15.50 -22.44
N THR A 298 -4.64 14.62 -22.37
CA THR A 298 -3.68 14.62 -21.29
C THR A 298 -2.62 15.69 -21.57
N PRO A 299 -1.87 16.17 -20.57
CA PRO A 299 -0.77 17.11 -20.81
C PRO A 299 0.32 16.60 -21.76
N THR A 300 0.32 15.32 -22.10
CA THR A 300 1.35 14.62 -22.90
C THR A 300 0.85 14.04 -24.20
N GLY A 301 -0.39 14.29 -24.57
CA GLY A 301 -0.93 13.82 -25.85
C GLY A 301 -2.45 13.90 -25.89
N ASP A 302 -2.98 13.83 -27.11
CA ASP A 302 -4.39 13.80 -27.35
C ASP A 302 -4.98 12.46 -26.92
N VAL A 303 -6.04 12.51 -26.13
CA VAL A 303 -6.84 11.34 -25.82
C VAL A 303 -7.76 11.06 -26.99
N LYS A 304 -7.77 9.83 -27.47
CA LYS A 304 -8.80 9.42 -28.42
C LYS A 304 -10.17 9.48 -27.74
N ALA A 305 -11.05 10.29 -28.29
CA ALA A 305 -12.41 10.40 -27.78
C ALA A 305 -13.35 9.48 -28.59
N PRO A 306 -14.30 8.78 -27.91
CA PRO A 306 -14.50 8.71 -26.47
C PRO A 306 -13.41 7.87 -25.77
N SER A 307 -13.08 8.22 -24.53
CA SER A 307 -12.09 7.47 -23.73
C SER A 307 -12.61 6.08 -23.30
N TRP A 308 -13.93 5.93 -23.18
CA TRP A 308 -14.64 4.70 -22.89
C TRP A 308 -15.67 4.43 -23.99
N PRO A 309 -15.91 3.17 -24.40
CA PRO A 309 -16.96 2.85 -25.36
C PRO A 309 -18.34 3.08 -24.73
N ASP A 310 -19.17 3.83 -25.43
CA ASP A 310 -20.56 4.10 -25.05
C ASP A 310 -21.47 3.33 -26.03
N ASP A 311 -21.38 2.01 -26.01
CA ASP A 311 -22.19 1.13 -26.84
C ASP A 311 -23.34 0.55 -26.02
N PRO A 312 -24.60 0.89 -26.33
CA PRO A 312 -25.76 0.31 -25.67
C PRO A 312 -25.92 -1.19 -25.90
N ASN A 313 -25.22 -1.75 -26.90
CA ASN A 313 -25.25 -3.17 -27.25
C ASN A 313 -23.99 -3.91 -26.76
N HIS A 314 -23.16 -3.29 -25.89
CA HIS A 314 -21.96 -3.95 -25.34
C HIS A 314 -22.30 -5.34 -24.80
N PRO A 315 -21.47 -6.38 -25.03
CA PRO A 315 -21.75 -7.77 -24.64
C PRO A 315 -22.15 -7.98 -23.18
N THR A 316 -21.76 -7.06 -22.29
CA THR A 316 -22.13 -7.09 -20.87
C THR A 316 -23.52 -6.50 -20.59
N GLY A 317 -24.24 -6.05 -21.59
CA GLY A 317 -25.56 -5.38 -21.44
C GLY A 317 -25.49 -4.03 -20.75
N LYS A 318 -24.32 -3.37 -20.72
CA LYS A 318 -24.09 -2.08 -20.10
C LYS A 318 -24.16 -0.97 -21.12
N LYS A 319 -24.89 0.07 -20.78
CA LYS A 319 -24.85 1.34 -21.54
C LYS A 319 -23.53 2.08 -21.36
N GLU A 320 -22.79 1.81 -20.26
CA GLU A 320 -21.63 2.58 -19.83
C GLU A 320 -20.57 1.61 -19.28
N ALA A 321 -19.56 1.25 -20.08
CA ALA A 321 -18.49 0.33 -19.69
C ALA A 321 -17.72 0.82 -18.46
N TRP A 322 -17.56 2.14 -18.31
CA TRP A 322 -16.90 2.78 -17.17
C TRP A 322 -17.60 2.52 -15.83
N SER A 323 -18.90 2.22 -15.80
CA SER A 323 -19.65 2.04 -14.54
C SER A 323 -19.15 0.90 -13.65
N GLN A 324 -18.28 0.06 -14.19
CA GLN A 324 -17.55 -0.99 -13.49
C GLN A 324 -16.06 -0.94 -13.86
N GLY A 325 -15.58 0.25 -14.19
CA GLY A 325 -14.33 0.48 -14.90
C GLY A 325 -13.06 0.55 -14.04
N GLY A 326 -13.08 0.37 -12.71
CA GLY A 326 -11.89 0.42 -11.88
C GLY A 326 -11.36 1.84 -11.62
N GLY A 327 -10.05 2.05 -11.74
CA GLY A 327 -9.38 3.34 -11.50
C GLY A 327 -9.21 3.68 -10.03
N ALA A 328 -9.24 2.71 -9.11
CA ALA A 328 -9.21 2.97 -7.68
C ALA A 328 -7.85 3.49 -7.19
N PRO A 329 -7.80 4.61 -6.45
CA PRO A 329 -6.59 5.11 -5.81
C PRO A 329 -6.34 4.38 -4.48
N TRP A 330 -5.92 3.10 -4.54
CA TRP A 330 -5.81 2.22 -3.37
C TRP A 330 -4.54 2.42 -2.53
N GLN A 331 -3.61 3.26 -2.96
CA GLN A 331 -2.41 3.64 -2.22
C GLN A 331 -2.55 5.00 -1.53
N SER A 332 -1.56 5.34 -0.68
CA SER A 332 -1.47 6.63 -0.02
C SER A 332 -1.09 7.72 -1.03
N ALA A 333 -1.67 8.90 -0.88
CA ALA A 333 -1.37 10.07 -1.69
C ALA A 333 -0.11 10.81 -1.18
N SER A 334 0.53 11.59 -2.06
CA SER A 334 1.44 12.66 -1.68
C SER A 334 0.70 14.01 -1.72
N PHE A 335 1.19 15.00 -0.98
CA PHE A 335 0.60 16.33 -0.97
C PHE A 335 1.63 17.41 -1.28
N ASP A 336 1.39 18.15 -2.34
CA ASP A 336 2.16 19.33 -2.73
C ASP A 336 1.51 20.60 -2.20
N ALA A 337 2.03 21.12 -1.10
CA ALA A 337 1.51 22.33 -0.47
C ALA A 337 1.75 23.59 -1.33
N GLU A 338 2.79 23.63 -2.18
CA GLU A 338 3.09 24.78 -3.03
C GLU A 338 2.01 24.99 -4.09
N THR A 339 1.46 23.91 -4.63
CA THR A 339 0.45 23.97 -5.68
C THR A 339 -0.96 23.61 -5.19
N ASN A 340 -1.15 23.35 -3.90
CA ASN A 340 -2.39 22.87 -3.30
C ASN A 340 -2.92 21.60 -4.01
N THR A 341 -2.04 20.64 -4.27
CA THR A 341 -2.36 19.47 -5.10
C THR A 341 -2.13 18.18 -4.34
N ILE A 342 -3.16 17.35 -4.27
CA ILE A 342 -3.09 15.96 -3.86
C ILE A 342 -2.68 15.16 -5.09
N ILE A 343 -1.60 14.38 -5.00
CA ILE A 343 -1.08 13.59 -6.12
C ILE A 343 -1.20 12.11 -5.74
N VAL A 344 -1.93 11.34 -6.56
CA VAL A 344 -2.26 9.95 -6.27
C VAL A 344 -2.28 9.12 -7.54
N GLY A 345 -1.97 7.83 -7.43
CA GLY A 345 -2.11 6.89 -8.53
C GLY A 345 -3.55 6.47 -8.77
N ALA A 346 -3.90 6.23 -10.01
CA ALA A 346 -5.15 5.61 -10.45
C ALA A 346 -4.90 4.14 -10.81
N GLY A 347 -5.76 3.24 -10.33
CA GLY A 347 -5.69 1.82 -10.58
C GLY A 347 -5.95 1.42 -12.03
N ASN A 348 -5.89 0.12 -12.28
CA ASN A 348 -6.18 -0.47 -13.57
C ASN A 348 -7.66 -0.28 -13.99
N PRO A 349 -7.96 -0.31 -15.29
CA PRO A 349 -9.34 -0.43 -15.74
C PRO A 349 -9.89 -1.84 -15.47
N ALA A 350 -11.19 -1.96 -15.24
CA ALA A 350 -11.86 -3.24 -15.07
C ALA A 350 -12.90 -3.51 -16.19
N PRO A 351 -13.03 -4.76 -16.65
CA PRO A 351 -12.13 -5.89 -16.35
C PRO A 351 -10.75 -5.70 -16.99
N TRP A 352 -9.74 -6.51 -16.63
CA TRP A 352 -8.39 -6.44 -17.24
C TRP A 352 -8.46 -6.72 -18.74
N ASN A 353 -9.36 -7.61 -19.19
CA ASN A 353 -9.59 -7.89 -20.60
C ASN A 353 -10.11 -6.64 -21.34
N GLY A 354 -9.23 -6.02 -22.14
CA GLY A 354 -9.57 -4.84 -22.93
C GLY A 354 -10.71 -5.05 -23.93
N TRP A 355 -10.86 -6.27 -24.45
CA TRP A 355 -11.93 -6.61 -25.38
C TRP A 355 -13.32 -6.56 -24.74
N GLU A 356 -13.43 -6.91 -23.46
CA GLU A 356 -14.67 -6.80 -22.69
C GLU A 356 -15.05 -5.35 -22.36
N ARG A 357 -14.10 -4.42 -22.48
CA ARG A 357 -14.33 -2.99 -22.31
C ARG A 357 -14.57 -2.26 -23.63
N THR A 358 -14.41 -2.95 -24.76
CA THR A 358 -14.46 -2.36 -26.10
C THR A 358 -15.80 -2.67 -26.75
N ALA A 359 -16.32 -1.73 -27.53
CA ALA A 359 -17.53 -1.93 -28.35
C ALA A 359 -17.35 -3.06 -29.37
N GLU A 360 -18.43 -3.74 -29.75
CA GLU A 360 -18.40 -4.79 -30.75
C GLU A 360 -17.79 -4.30 -32.07
N GLY A 361 -16.80 -5.05 -32.57
CA GLY A 361 -16.06 -4.68 -33.78
C GLY A 361 -15.00 -3.59 -33.63
N GLY A 362 -14.83 -3.03 -32.41
CA GLY A 362 -13.78 -2.05 -32.10
C GLY A 362 -12.43 -2.69 -31.73
N ASP A 363 -11.37 -1.87 -31.74
CA ASP A 363 -10.04 -2.24 -31.22
C ASP A 363 -9.91 -1.64 -29.80
N PRO A 364 -9.51 -2.41 -28.76
CA PRO A 364 -9.19 -1.86 -27.44
C PRO A 364 -8.28 -0.64 -27.45
N LYS A 365 -7.36 -0.57 -28.40
CA LYS A 365 -6.42 0.56 -28.56
C LYS A 365 -7.08 1.89 -28.94
N ASP A 366 -8.34 1.88 -29.31
CA ASP A 366 -9.09 3.09 -29.62
C ASP A 366 -9.60 3.81 -28.36
N PHE A 367 -9.53 3.16 -27.18
CA PHE A 367 -10.06 3.68 -25.93
C PHE A 367 -8.99 3.71 -24.86
N ASP A 368 -8.62 4.89 -24.38
CA ASP A 368 -7.57 5.04 -23.33
C ASP A 368 -8.05 4.65 -21.93
N SER A 369 -9.35 4.55 -21.71
CA SER A 369 -9.97 4.21 -20.41
C SER A 369 -9.58 5.17 -19.28
N LEU A 370 -9.83 6.47 -19.43
CA LEU A 370 -9.48 7.51 -18.47
C LEU A 370 -10.47 7.57 -17.28
N TYR A 371 -10.00 7.90 -16.06
CA TYR A 371 -8.60 8.02 -15.65
C TYR A 371 -8.15 6.73 -14.96
N THR A 372 -7.44 5.87 -15.67
CA THR A 372 -6.87 4.62 -15.13
C THR A 372 -5.39 4.52 -15.45
N SER A 373 -4.66 3.69 -14.72
CA SER A 373 -3.25 3.33 -14.95
C SER A 373 -2.33 4.53 -15.17
N GLY A 374 -2.40 5.48 -14.24
CA GLY A 374 -1.65 6.74 -14.29
C GLY A 374 -1.57 7.46 -12.96
N GLN A 375 -1.04 8.67 -12.99
CA GLN A 375 -0.99 9.57 -11.84
C GLN A 375 -1.88 10.80 -12.05
N VAL A 376 -2.59 11.19 -10.99
CA VAL A 376 -3.60 12.24 -11.00
C VAL A 376 -3.22 13.33 -10.01
N GLY A 377 -3.17 14.57 -10.47
CA GLY A 377 -3.11 15.75 -9.62
C GLY A 377 -4.52 16.31 -9.38
N VAL A 378 -4.94 16.36 -8.12
CA VAL A 378 -6.28 16.78 -7.69
C VAL A 378 -6.18 18.03 -6.83
N ASP A 379 -7.01 19.06 -7.10
CA ASP A 379 -7.09 20.27 -6.27
C ASP A 379 -7.61 19.92 -4.86
N ALA A 380 -6.83 20.23 -3.83
CA ALA A 380 -7.19 19.87 -2.45
C ALA A 380 -8.47 20.58 -1.97
N THR A 381 -8.82 21.76 -2.51
CA THR A 381 -10.02 22.51 -2.14
C THR A 381 -11.28 21.88 -2.71
N THR A 382 -11.25 21.51 -4.01
CA THR A 382 -12.46 21.16 -4.77
C THR A 382 -12.59 19.69 -5.11
N GLY A 383 -11.49 18.93 -5.05
CA GLY A 383 -11.45 17.55 -5.55
C GLY A 383 -11.44 17.46 -7.08
N GLU A 384 -11.26 18.57 -7.80
CA GLU A 384 -11.20 18.58 -9.27
C GLU A 384 -9.84 18.11 -9.76
N VAL A 385 -9.84 17.35 -10.87
CA VAL A 385 -8.61 16.92 -11.54
C VAL A 385 -7.95 18.14 -12.20
N LYS A 386 -6.72 18.46 -11.78
CA LYS A 386 -5.89 19.52 -12.36
C LYS A 386 -5.11 19.05 -13.57
N TRP A 387 -4.59 17.82 -13.47
CA TRP A 387 -3.82 17.18 -14.52
C TRP A 387 -3.82 15.64 -14.34
N PHE A 388 -3.56 14.94 -15.42
CA PHE A 388 -3.41 13.49 -15.46
C PHE A 388 -2.28 13.09 -16.40
N TYR A 389 -1.46 12.14 -16.00
CA TYR A 389 -0.50 11.47 -16.86
C TYR A 389 -0.74 9.95 -16.83
N GLN A 390 -1.03 9.37 -18.00
CA GLN A 390 -1.32 7.95 -18.13
C GLN A 390 -0.05 7.16 -18.47
N HIS A 391 0.33 6.21 -17.60
CA HIS A 391 1.47 5.34 -17.80
C HIS A 391 1.19 4.25 -18.84
N THR A 392 0.00 3.67 -18.78
CA THR A 392 -0.41 2.54 -19.62
C THR A 392 -1.83 2.78 -20.18
N PRO A 393 -1.94 3.41 -21.39
CA PRO A 393 -3.24 3.59 -22.03
C PRO A 393 -3.92 2.26 -22.33
N ASN A 394 -5.23 2.17 -22.07
CA ASN A 394 -6.00 0.93 -22.20
C ASN A 394 -5.27 -0.28 -21.60
N ASP A 395 -4.86 -0.16 -20.35
CA ASP A 395 -4.10 -1.20 -19.66
C ASP A 395 -4.82 -2.56 -19.74
N ALA A 396 -4.18 -3.50 -20.42
CA ALA A 396 -4.65 -4.88 -20.61
C ALA A 396 -3.82 -5.88 -19.80
N TRP A 397 -2.95 -5.41 -18.90
CA TRP A 397 -1.97 -6.21 -18.15
C TRP A 397 -2.08 -6.03 -16.63
N ASP A 398 -3.04 -5.24 -16.16
CA ASP A 398 -3.16 -4.84 -14.75
C ASP A 398 -1.88 -4.14 -14.22
N PHE A 399 -1.24 -3.31 -15.01
CA PHE A 399 -0.09 -2.58 -14.53
C PHE A 399 -0.47 -1.50 -13.52
N SER A 400 -1.69 -0.97 -13.62
CA SER A 400 -2.17 0.01 -12.66
C SER A 400 -1.30 1.30 -12.67
N GLY A 401 -1.45 2.22 -11.78
CA GLY A 401 -0.60 3.40 -11.64
C GLY A 401 -0.43 3.79 -10.18
N ASN A 402 -0.73 2.85 -9.29
CA ASN A 402 -0.94 3.14 -7.87
C ASN A 402 0.31 3.05 -6.99
N ASN A 403 1.49 2.74 -7.53
CA ASN A 403 2.69 2.80 -6.71
C ASN A 403 2.89 4.23 -6.17
N GLU A 404 3.71 4.39 -5.14
CA GLU A 404 3.94 5.69 -4.53
C GLU A 404 4.44 6.74 -5.51
N LEU A 405 4.07 7.99 -5.27
CA LEU A 405 4.47 9.17 -6.04
C LEU A 405 5.36 10.04 -5.16
N VAL A 406 6.68 9.98 -5.41
CA VAL A 406 7.66 10.71 -4.62
C VAL A 406 7.84 12.11 -5.17
N LEU A 407 7.64 13.14 -4.33
CA LEU A 407 7.85 14.54 -4.73
C LEU A 407 9.31 14.92 -4.52
N PHE A 408 9.95 15.47 -5.56
CA PHE A 408 11.35 15.90 -5.50
C PHE A 408 11.66 17.02 -6.49
N ASP A 409 12.83 17.62 -6.33
CA ASP A 409 13.36 18.63 -7.25
C ASP A 409 14.23 17.94 -8.30
N HIS A 410 13.66 17.72 -9.48
CA HIS A 410 14.38 17.11 -10.59
C HIS A 410 15.29 18.13 -11.28
N LYS A 411 16.58 17.84 -11.32
CA LYS A 411 17.58 18.63 -12.02
C LYS A 411 17.92 17.94 -13.33
N ASP A 412 17.61 18.58 -14.47
CA ASP A 412 17.93 18.01 -15.78
C ASP A 412 19.44 18.12 -16.11
N LYS A 413 19.85 17.53 -17.23
CA LYS A 413 21.25 17.53 -17.70
C LYS A 413 21.84 18.94 -17.93
N ASN A 414 21.00 19.97 -18.08
CA ASN A 414 21.39 21.35 -18.26
C ASN A 414 21.39 22.13 -16.94
N GLY A 415 21.05 21.49 -15.82
CA GLY A 415 20.98 22.10 -14.51
C GLY A 415 19.65 22.80 -14.21
N LYS A 416 18.65 22.73 -15.10
CA LYS A 416 17.31 23.30 -14.86
C LYS A 416 16.55 22.43 -13.84
N VAL A 417 16.05 23.07 -12.79
CA VAL A 417 15.24 22.42 -11.77
C VAL A 417 13.77 22.43 -12.17
N THR A 418 13.11 21.29 -12.04
CA THR A 418 11.66 21.11 -12.19
C THR A 418 11.10 20.46 -10.94
N LYS A 419 10.04 20.99 -10.37
CA LYS A 419 9.26 20.36 -9.32
C LYS A 419 8.57 19.12 -9.91
N ALA A 420 8.94 17.92 -9.49
CA ALA A 420 8.54 16.69 -10.17
C ALA A 420 7.97 15.65 -9.21
N THR A 421 7.25 14.69 -9.78
CA THR A 421 6.97 13.39 -9.19
C THR A 421 7.92 12.37 -9.81
N ALA A 422 8.38 11.42 -9.00
CA ALA A 422 9.02 10.18 -9.45
C ALA A 422 8.10 9.00 -9.16
N HIS A 423 8.01 8.08 -10.12
CA HIS A 423 7.16 6.91 -10.05
C HIS A 423 7.78 5.72 -10.76
N ALA A 424 8.05 4.63 -10.05
CA ALA A 424 8.43 3.35 -10.64
C ALA A 424 7.17 2.49 -10.78
N ASP A 425 6.69 2.34 -12.00
CA ASP A 425 5.41 1.71 -12.31
C ASP A 425 5.51 0.18 -12.43
N ARG A 426 4.40 -0.54 -12.22
CA ARG A 426 4.33 -1.99 -12.45
C ARG A 426 4.78 -2.37 -13.86
N ASN A 427 4.55 -1.51 -14.85
CA ASN A 427 4.89 -1.72 -16.26
C ASN A 427 6.41 -1.76 -16.55
N GLY A 428 7.25 -1.52 -15.54
CA GLY A 428 8.72 -1.64 -15.64
C GLY A 428 9.45 -0.35 -15.97
N PHE A 429 8.73 0.76 -16.20
CA PHE A 429 9.32 2.07 -16.45
C PHE A 429 9.29 2.97 -15.23
N PHE A 430 10.37 3.73 -15.03
CA PHE A 430 10.49 4.80 -14.05
C PHE A 430 10.18 6.13 -14.72
N TYR A 431 9.20 6.84 -14.21
CA TYR A 431 8.70 8.10 -14.77
C TYR A 431 9.11 9.29 -13.92
N VAL A 432 9.47 10.40 -14.57
CA VAL A 432 9.64 11.71 -13.95
C VAL A 432 8.65 12.66 -14.62
N VAL A 433 7.71 13.20 -13.85
CA VAL A 433 6.61 14.04 -14.36
C VAL A 433 6.60 15.37 -13.61
N ASP A 434 6.40 16.47 -14.36
CA ASP A 434 6.26 17.82 -13.81
C ASP A 434 4.95 17.89 -12.99
N ARG A 435 5.06 18.05 -11.67
CA ARG A 435 3.89 18.01 -10.77
C ARG A 435 2.97 19.25 -10.88
N ASN A 436 3.39 20.28 -11.60
CA ASN A 436 2.54 21.45 -11.82
C ASN A 436 1.48 21.22 -12.92
N ASN A 437 1.78 20.33 -13.89
CA ASN A 437 0.96 20.20 -15.09
C ASN A 437 0.86 18.78 -15.66
N GLY A 438 1.47 17.79 -15.00
CA GLY A 438 1.45 16.38 -15.42
C GLY A 438 2.31 16.08 -16.66
N LYS A 439 3.20 16.98 -17.10
CA LYS A 439 4.01 16.77 -18.30
C LYS A 439 5.19 15.85 -18.04
N LEU A 440 5.34 14.81 -18.87
CA LEU A 440 6.47 13.90 -18.80
C LEU A 440 7.81 14.64 -19.03
N LYS A 441 8.81 14.33 -18.20
CA LYS A 441 10.18 14.84 -18.32
C LYS A 441 11.14 13.74 -18.73
N ASN A 442 11.02 12.56 -18.09
CA ASN A 442 11.84 11.39 -18.38
C ASN A 442 11.03 10.11 -18.16
N ALA A 443 11.40 9.07 -18.90
CA ALA A 443 10.96 7.71 -18.66
C ALA A 443 12.05 6.73 -19.10
N PHE A 444 12.42 5.79 -18.22
CA PHE A 444 13.41 4.76 -18.54
C PHE A 444 13.10 3.44 -17.85
N PRO A 445 13.53 2.30 -18.43
CA PRO A 445 13.34 1.00 -17.80
C PRO A 445 14.09 0.94 -16.46
N PHE A 446 13.45 0.42 -15.42
CA PHE A 446 14.10 0.12 -14.14
C PHE A 446 14.19 -1.39 -13.86
N VAL A 447 13.65 -2.23 -14.74
CA VAL A 447 13.84 -3.68 -14.78
C VAL A 447 14.33 -4.10 -16.16
N ASP A 448 14.94 -5.27 -16.23
CA ASP A 448 15.42 -5.82 -17.49
C ASP A 448 14.34 -6.69 -18.14
N GLY A 449 14.44 -6.87 -19.48
CA GLY A 449 13.60 -7.79 -20.22
C GLY A 449 12.15 -7.37 -20.39
N ILE A 450 11.85 -6.08 -20.38
CA ILE A 450 10.50 -5.55 -20.69
C ILE A 450 10.12 -5.95 -22.11
N THR A 451 8.94 -6.53 -22.30
CA THR A 451 8.46 -6.99 -23.60
C THR A 451 7.22 -6.28 -24.10
N TRP A 452 6.32 -5.80 -23.21
CA TRP A 452 5.07 -5.17 -23.60
C TRP A 452 5.26 -3.84 -24.36
N ALA A 453 6.32 -3.10 -24.05
CA ALA A 453 6.70 -1.86 -24.74
C ALA A 453 8.22 -1.79 -24.92
N SER A 454 8.67 -1.20 -26.01
CA SER A 454 10.10 -0.98 -26.28
C SER A 454 10.66 0.23 -25.53
N HIS A 455 9.88 1.29 -25.42
CA HIS A 455 10.21 2.54 -24.74
C HIS A 455 8.97 3.41 -24.57
N ILE A 456 9.10 4.48 -23.79
CA ILE A 456 8.12 5.57 -23.71
C ILE A 456 8.61 6.70 -24.61
N ASP A 457 7.80 7.08 -25.58
CA ASP A 457 8.08 8.22 -26.46
C ASP A 457 7.95 9.52 -25.62
N LEU A 458 9.04 10.26 -25.48
CA LEU A 458 9.10 11.47 -24.65
C LEU A 458 8.38 12.67 -25.27
N GLU A 459 8.09 12.67 -26.57
CA GLU A 459 7.35 13.75 -27.25
C GLU A 459 5.86 13.60 -27.01
N THR A 460 5.35 12.38 -27.17
CA THR A 460 3.92 12.08 -26.96
C THR A 460 3.58 11.67 -25.53
N GLY A 461 4.58 11.24 -24.73
CA GLY A 461 4.39 10.66 -23.40
C GLY A 461 3.78 9.26 -23.43
N ARG A 462 3.67 8.60 -24.58
CA ARG A 462 2.98 7.32 -24.73
C ARG A 462 3.95 6.15 -24.91
N PRO A 463 3.57 4.94 -24.46
CA PRO A 463 4.38 3.75 -24.71
C PRO A 463 4.35 3.38 -26.19
N VAL A 464 5.51 2.91 -26.70
CA VAL A 464 5.62 2.24 -28.00
C VAL A 464 5.51 0.74 -27.74
N GLU A 465 4.29 0.20 -27.89
CA GLU A 465 3.97 -1.19 -27.56
C GLU A 465 4.78 -2.19 -28.41
N GLY A 466 5.16 -3.29 -27.79
CA GLY A 466 5.76 -4.45 -28.43
C GLY A 466 4.77 -5.18 -29.35
N LYS A 467 5.27 -5.82 -30.40
CA LYS A 467 4.41 -6.62 -31.28
C LYS A 467 3.98 -7.93 -30.59
N GLY A 468 2.67 -8.23 -30.63
CA GLY A 468 2.12 -9.49 -30.14
C GLY A 468 2.17 -9.67 -28.63
N GLN A 469 2.32 -8.57 -27.88
CA GLN A 469 2.37 -8.60 -26.41
C GLN A 469 1.03 -8.28 -25.75
N ARG A 470 0.07 -7.74 -26.50
CA ARG A 470 -1.28 -7.53 -26.02
C ARG A 470 -2.09 -8.82 -26.17
N PRO A 471 -2.80 -9.28 -25.12
CA PRO A 471 -3.62 -10.48 -25.19
C PRO A 471 -4.70 -10.37 -26.29
N GLU A 472 -4.87 -11.42 -27.08
CA GLU A 472 -5.82 -11.47 -28.17
C GLU A 472 -7.21 -11.91 -27.69
N LYS A 473 -8.26 -11.52 -28.45
CA LYS A 473 -9.62 -11.98 -28.20
C LYS A 473 -9.71 -13.50 -28.43
N PRO A 474 -10.51 -14.27 -27.63
CA PRO A 474 -10.82 -15.65 -27.96
C PRO A 474 -11.41 -15.77 -29.36
N LEU A 475 -11.03 -16.82 -30.11
CA LEU A 475 -11.66 -17.14 -31.39
C LEU A 475 -13.07 -17.64 -31.17
N PRO A 476 -13.97 -17.52 -32.18
CA PRO A 476 -15.33 -18.02 -32.06
C PRO A 476 -15.38 -19.52 -31.64
N GLY A 477 -16.05 -19.81 -30.54
CA GLY A 477 -16.12 -21.13 -29.94
C GLY A 477 -15.02 -21.51 -28.98
N GLU A 478 -13.98 -20.69 -28.82
CA GLU A 478 -12.91 -20.84 -27.80
C GLU A 478 -13.25 -20.08 -26.53
N LYS A 479 -12.91 -20.66 -25.36
CA LYS A 479 -13.15 -20.03 -24.05
C LYS A 479 -12.06 -19.06 -23.64
N ARG A 480 -10.90 -19.11 -24.28
CA ARG A 480 -9.76 -18.26 -23.98
C ARG A 480 -9.01 -17.86 -25.23
N GLY A 481 -8.44 -16.68 -25.23
CA GLY A 481 -7.54 -16.20 -26.26
C GLY A 481 -6.20 -16.91 -26.24
N LYS A 482 -5.41 -16.68 -27.29
CA LYS A 482 -4.04 -17.18 -27.38
C LYS A 482 -3.21 -16.62 -26.24
N SER A 483 -2.43 -17.49 -25.59
CA SER A 483 -1.48 -17.06 -24.56
C SER A 483 -0.32 -16.28 -25.18
N VAL A 484 0.02 -15.16 -24.55
CA VAL A 484 1.22 -14.35 -24.85
C VAL A 484 2.14 -14.34 -23.63
N GLU A 485 3.47 -14.29 -23.85
CA GLU A 485 4.42 -14.13 -22.77
C GLU A 485 4.73 -12.63 -22.60
N VAL A 486 4.55 -12.09 -21.39
CA VAL A 486 4.74 -10.67 -21.07
C VAL A 486 5.70 -10.50 -19.89
N SER A 487 6.56 -9.52 -19.99
CA SER A 487 7.44 -9.06 -18.90
C SER A 487 7.38 -7.53 -18.81
N PRO A 488 7.22 -6.97 -17.59
CA PRO A 488 6.89 -7.64 -16.32
C PRO A 488 5.47 -8.26 -16.32
N PRO A 489 5.14 -9.14 -15.33
CA PRO A 489 3.80 -9.67 -15.14
C PRO A 489 2.87 -8.62 -14.50
N PHE A 490 1.60 -8.96 -14.29
CA PHE A 490 0.63 -8.07 -13.65
C PHE A 490 1.04 -7.64 -12.21
N LEU A 491 1.83 -8.44 -11.48
CA LEU A 491 2.42 -8.02 -10.21
C LEU A 491 3.50 -6.95 -10.38
N GLY A 492 3.96 -6.71 -11.61
CA GLY A 492 4.79 -5.58 -12.01
C GLY A 492 6.29 -5.77 -11.79
N GLY A 493 7.09 -4.97 -12.46
CA GLY A 493 8.52 -4.81 -12.15
C GLY A 493 8.74 -4.30 -10.74
N LYS A 494 7.78 -3.57 -10.19
CA LYS A 494 7.61 -3.16 -8.80
C LYS A 494 6.11 -3.14 -8.49
N ASN A 495 5.73 -3.28 -7.23
CA ASN A 495 4.34 -3.17 -6.80
C ASN A 495 4.20 -2.05 -5.75
N TRP A 496 3.26 -2.19 -4.79
CA TRP A 496 2.96 -1.23 -3.73
C TRP A 496 4.16 -0.89 -2.82
N ASN A 497 5.13 -1.77 -2.69
CA ASN A 497 6.30 -1.64 -1.84
C ASN A 497 7.13 -0.40 -2.23
N PRO A 498 7.21 0.63 -1.35
CA PRO A 498 7.71 1.94 -1.77
C PRO A 498 9.22 2.02 -1.87
N MET A 499 9.69 2.79 -2.86
CA MET A 499 11.08 3.21 -3.02
C MET A 499 11.44 4.34 -2.05
N ALA A 500 12.73 4.67 -1.95
CA ALA A 500 13.21 5.84 -1.22
C ALA A 500 14.06 6.75 -2.13
N TYR A 501 14.08 8.05 -1.82
CA TYR A 501 14.96 9.02 -2.48
C TYR A 501 15.89 9.64 -1.46
N SER A 502 17.19 9.65 -1.72
CA SER A 502 18.16 10.36 -0.89
C SER A 502 18.63 11.63 -1.56
N GLN A 503 18.41 12.75 -0.90
CA GLN A 503 18.89 14.05 -1.35
C GLN A 503 20.43 14.12 -1.32
N ASP A 504 21.12 13.37 -0.43
CA ASP A 504 22.57 13.36 -0.29
C ASP A 504 23.28 12.65 -1.45
N THR A 505 22.64 11.60 -2.00
CA THR A 505 23.19 10.84 -3.13
C THR A 505 22.59 11.23 -4.48
N GLY A 506 21.41 11.88 -4.47
CA GLY A 506 20.62 12.14 -5.67
C GLY A 506 20.00 10.89 -6.30
N LEU A 507 20.00 9.75 -5.60
CA LEU A 507 19.57 8.46 -6.12
C LEU A 507 18.21 8.03 -5.57
N PHE A 508 17.44 7.34 -6.39
CA PHE A 508 16.29 6.53 -5.98
C PHE A 508 16.71 5.09 -5.74
N TYR A 509 16.23 4.50 -4.66
CA TYR A 509 16.45 3.10 -4.29
C TYR A 509 15.15 2.33 -4.52
N VAL A 510 15.11 1.58 -5.62
CA VAL A 510 13.91 0.94 -6.15
C VAL A 510 13.92 -0.55 -5.84
N PRO A 511 12.98 -1.07 -5.02
CA PRO A 511 12.80 -2.49 -4.79
C PRO A 511 12.02 -3.09 -5.96
N ALA A 512 12.67 -3.89 -6.80
CA ALA A 512 12.14 -4.38 -8.06
C ALA A 512 12.19 -5.90 -8.19
N ASN A 513 11.56 -6.44 -9.23
CA ASN A 513 11.53 -7.87 -9.51
C ASN A 513 11.68 -8.16 -11.01
N HIS A 514 12.49 -9.17 -11.33
CA HIS A 514 12.70 -9.72 -12.66
C HIS A 514 11.88 -11.01 -12.83
N TRP A 515 10.69 -10.90 -13.35
CA TRP A 515 9.77 -11.99 -13.62
C TRP A 515 8.94 -11.70 -14.85
N LYS A 516 8.22 -12.70 -15.35
CA LYS A 516 7.36 -12.66 -16.52
C LYS A 516 6.13 -13.52 -16.31
N GLU A 517 5.18 -13.48 -17.21
CA GLU A 517 3.99 -14.33 -17.15
C GLU A 517 3.56 -14.83 -18.53
N ASP A 518 2.91 -16.00 -18.56
CA ASP A 518 1.99 -16.35 -19.61
C ASP A 518 0.64 -15.71 -19.29
N TYR A 519 0.03 -15.08 -20.26
CA TYR A 519 -1.14 -14.26 -20.10
C TYR A 519 -2.14 -14.48 -21.24
N TRP A 520 -3.42 -14.65 -20.93
CA TRP A 520 -4.45 -14.89 -21.94
C TRP A 520 -5.79 -14.29 -21.54
N THR A 521 -6.61 -13.89 -22.51
CA THR A 521 -7.96 -13.39 -22.28
C THR A 521 -8.96 -14.53 -22.05
N GLU A 522 -9.99 -14.25 -21.25
CA GLU A 522 -11.15 -15.12 -21.00
C GLU A 522 -12.43 -14.27 -21.04
N GLU A 523 -13.54 -14.86 -21.44
CA GLU A 523 -14.83 -14.21 -21.30
C GLU A 523 -15.17 -14.02 -19.83
N VAL A 524 -15.75 -12.88 -19.47
CA VAL A 524 -16.20 -12.59 -18.12
C VAL A 524 -17.51 -11.81 -18.12
N SER A 525 -18.40 -12.16 -17.20
CA SER A 525 -19.61 -11.40 -16.92
C SER A 525 -19.53 -10.77 -15.54
N TYR A 526 -19.90 -9.50 -15.44
CA TYR A 526 -19.94 -8.81 -14.16
C TYR A 526 -20.93 -9.47 -13.20
N LYS A 527 -20.44 -9.77 -12.00
CA LYS A 527 -21.25 -10.19 -10.88
C LYS A 527 -20.81 -9.43 -9.64
N LYS A 528 -21.71 -8.64 -9.06
CA LYS A 528 -21.43 -7.84 -7.86
C LYS A 528 -20.71 -8.64 -6.77
N GLY A 529 -19.59 -8.12 -6.27
CA GLY A 529 -18.77 -8.75 -5.21
C GLY A 529 -18.02 -10.01 -5.62
N SER A 530 -17.88 -10.26 -6.92
CA SER A 530 -17.04 -11.34 -7.47
C SER A 530 -15.92 -10.75 -8.33
N ALA A 531 -14.81 -11.49 -8.46
CA ALA A 531 -13.71 -11.08 -9.31
C ALA A 531 -14.18 -10.89 -10.76
N TYR A 532 -13.79 -9.76 -11.36
CA TYR A 532 -14.15 -9.31 -12.69
C TYR A 532 -12.89 -9.01 -13.49
N LEU A 533 -12.12 -10.07 -13.82
CA LEU A 533 -10.82 -9.96 -14.45
C LEU A 533 -10.90 -10.18 -15.97
N GLY A 534 -11.50 -11.27 -16.42
CA GLY A 534 -11.57 -11.65 -17.83
C GLY A 534 -10.23 -12.10 -18.40
N GLN A 535 -9.30 -12.53 -17.53
CA GLN A 535 -7.97 -12.97 -17.92
C GLN A 535 -7.45 -14.05 -16.98
N GLY A 536 -6.64 -14.96 -17.56
CA GLY A 536 -5.85 -15.92 -16.81
C GLY A 536 -4.36 -15.68 -17.01
N PHE A 537 -3.56 -16.14 -16.05
CA PHE A 537 -2.12 -15.84 -16.01
C PHE A 537 -1.32 -16.96 -15.31
N ARG A 538 -0.01 -17.00 -15.58
CA ARG A 538 0.96 -17.80 -14.85
C ARG A 538 2.29 -17.07 -14.76
N ILE A 539 2.64 -16.59 -13.57
CA ILE A 539 3.91 -15.90 -13.32
C ILE A 539 5.07 -16.89 -13.24
N LYS A 540 6.19 -16.55 -13.88
CA LYS A 540 7.43 -17.33 -13.97
C LYS A 540 8.66 -16.46 -13.68
N ARG A 541 9.77 -17.08 -13.35
CA ARG A 541 11.06 -16.38 -13.30
C ARG A 541 11.46 -15.88 -14.69
N LEU A 542 12.14 -14.72 -14.74
CA LEU A 542 12.79 -14.24 -15.94
C LEU A 542 14.25 -14.74 -16.01
N PHE A 543 14.94 -14.79 -14.85
CA PHE A 543 16.31 -15.27 -14.70
C PHE A 543 16.37 -16.44 -13.71
N ASP A 544 17.39 -17.31 -13.87
CA ASP A 544 17.54 -18.51 -13.01
C ASP A 544 18.19 -18.19 -11.66
N ASP A 545 19.03 -17.15 -11.60
CA ASP A 545 19.86 -16.81 -10.44
C ASP A 545 19.15 -15.90 -9.43
N HIS A 546 18.15 -15.13 -9.83
CA HIS A 546 17.44 -14.18 -8.96
C HIS A 546 16.02 -13.85 -9.45
N VAL A 547 15.22 -13.26 -8.54
CA VAL A 547 13.94 -12.64 -8.86
C VAL A 547 13.92 -11.20 -8.35
N GLY A 548 14.18 -11.00 -7.05
CA GLY A 548 14.24 -9.67 -6.45
C GLY A 548 15.51 -8.91 -6.78
N ILE A 549 15.39 -7.59 -6.85
CA ILE A 549 16.52 -6.70 -7.12
C ILE A 549 16.29 -5.35 -6.42
N LEU A 550 17.31 -4.87 -5.71
CA LEU A 550 17.34 -3.50 -5.21
C LEU A 550 18.25 -2.69 -6.11
N ARG A 551 17.71 -1.68 -6.81
CA ARG A 551 18.46 -0.80 -7.71
C ARG A 551 18.58 0.62 -7.19
N ALA A 552 19.79 1.19 -7.26
CA ALA A 552 20.00 2.62 -7.07
C ALA A 552 20.06 3.30 -8.43
N MET A 553 19.16 4.26 -8.69
CA MET A 553 18.98 4.87 -10.00
C MET A 553 19.10 6.39 -9.95
N ASP A 554 19.78 6.94 -10.93
CA ASP A 554 19.83 8.39 -11.20
C ASP A 554 18.56 8.81 -11.99
N PRO A 555 17.69 9.68 -11.42
CA PRO A 555 16.44 10.08 -12.06
C PRO A 555 16.62 10.99 -13.29
N THR A 556 17.84 11.52 -13.50
CA THR A 556 18.14 12.39 -14.65
C THR A 556 18.56 11.59 -15.88
N THR A 557 19.33 10.54 -15.66
CA THR A 557 19.95 9.76 -16.75
C THR A 557 19.38 8.36 -16.91
N GLY A 558 18.65 7.86 -15.91
CA GLY A 558 18.20 6.46 -15.82
C GLY A 558 19.32 5.47 -15.55
N LYS A 559 20.56 5.96 -15.29
CA LYS A 559 21.71 5.08 -15.05
C LYS A 559 21.56 4.39 -13.69
N VAL A 560 21.77 3.08 -13.69
CA VAL A 560 21.90 2.27 -12.47
C VAL A 560 23.29 2.51 -11.89
N ALA A 561 23.35 3.08 -10.68
CA ALA A 561 24.60 3.30 -9.94
C ALA A 561 25.11 1.98 -9.34
N TRP A 562 24.20 1.18 -8.79
CA TRP A 562 24.47 -0.15 -8.26
C TRP A 562 23.17 -0.96 -8.17
N GLU A 563 23.31 -2.27 -8.04
CA GLU A 563 22.20 -3.20 -7.81
C GLU A 563 22.61 -4.33 -6.86
N HIS A 564 21.63 -4.86 -6.14
CA HIS A 564 21.75 -6.04 -5.29
C HIS A 564 20.65 -7.04 -5.63
N LYS A 565 21.02 -8.30 -5.90
CA LYS A 565 20.11 -9.36 -6.35
C LYS A 565 19.68 -10.24 -5.19
N GLU A 566 18.39 -10.62 -5.17
CA GLU A 566 17.78 -11.53 -4.21
C GLU A 566 17.16 -12.73 -4.93
N LYS A 567 17.25 -13.91 -4.32
CA LYS A 567 16.71 -15.14 -4.90
C LYS A 567 15.18 -15.16 -4.96
N LEU A 568 14.55 -14.51 -3.99
CA LEU A 568 13.10 -14.43 -3.85
C LEU A 568 12.59 -13.03 -4.25
N PRO A 569 11.30 -12.89 -4.56
CA PRO A 569 10.73 -11.58 -4.84
C PRO A 569 11.02 -10.57 -3.73
N LEU A 570 11.43 -9.36 -4.09
CA LEU A 570 11.62 -8.25 -3.17
C LEU A 570 10.29 -7.52 -3.02
N TRP A 571 9.66 -7.62 -1.85
CA TRP A 571 8.30 -7.12 -1.60
C TRP A 571 8.23 -6.08 -0.47
N ALA A 572 9.39 -5.72 0.10
CA ALA A 572 9.52 -4.72 1.16
C ALA A 572 9.72 -3.31 0.61
N GLY A 573 9.27 -2.32 1.38
CA GLY A 573 9.63 -0.93 1.12
C GLY A 573 11.07 -0.60 1.54
N VAL A 574 11.54 0.58 1.16
CA VAL A 574 12.90 1.06 1.37
C VAL A 574 12.90 2.31 2.26
N LEU A 575 13.94 2.45 3.08
CA LEU A 575 14.27 3.63 3.88
C LEU A 575 15.69 4.08 3.55
N ALA A 576 15.91 5.36 3.26
CA ALA A 576 17.23 5.96 3.15
C ALA A 576 17.51 6.92 4.32
N THR A 577 18.76 7.03 4.75
CA THR A 577 19.15 7.91 5.86
C THR A 577 20.40 8.74 5.54
N LYS A 578 20.56 9.88 6.22
CA LYS A 578 21.76 10.71 6.15
C LYS A 578 23.03 9.98 6.63
N GLY A 579 22.89 8.86 7.34
CA GLY A 579 23.99 7.98 7.70
C GLY A 579 24.63 7.21 6.55
N ASN A 580 24.33 7.55 5.30
CA ASN A 580 24.74 6.85 4.07
C ASN A 580 24.26 5.39 4.02
N LEU A 581 23.04 5.16 4.51
CA LEU A 581 22.44 3.82 4.60
C LEU A 581 21.12 3.73 3.84
N VAL A 582 20.87 2.53 3.31
CA VAL A 582 19.59 2.10 2.76
C VAL A 582 19.16 0.82 3.47
N PHE A 583 17.93 0.80 3.98
CA PHE A 583 17.35 -0.35 4.66
C PHE A 583 16.18 -0.92 3.87
N THR A 584 16.11 -2.25 3.78
CA THR A 584 14.96 -2.97 3.22
C THR A 584 14.85 -4.36 3.81
N GLY A 585 13.71 -5.02 3.60
CA GLY A 585 13.49 -6.40 4.00
C GLY A 585 13.53 -7.37 2.82
N THR A 586 13.59 -8.66 3.12
CA THR A 586 13.50 -9.73 2.12
C THR A 586 12.37 -10.70 2.46
N SER A 587 11.85 -11.39 1.45
CA SER A 587 10.76 -12.36 1.62
C SER A 587 11.13 -13.52 2.56
N ASP A 588 12.40 -13.93 2.60
CA ASP A 588 12.92 -14.98 3.50
C ASP A 588 13.25 -14.49 4.92
N GLY A 589 12.87 -13.23 5.24
CA GLY A 589 12.87 -12.70 6.60
C GLY A 589 14.12 -11.98 7.05
N TYR A 590 15.04 -11.66 6.15
CA TYR A 590 16.15 -10.78 6.51
C TYR A 590 15.74 -9.32 6.44
N PHE A 591 16.09 -8.57 7.48
CA PHE A 591 16.15 -7.12 7.45
C PHE A 591 17.60 -6.71 7.21
N LYS A 592 17.86 -5.88 6.19
CA LYS A 592 19.20 -5.61 5.68
C LYS A 592 19.50 -4.12 5.63
N ALA A 593 20.79 -3.79 5.77
CA ALA A 593 21.33 -2.44 5.57
C ALA A 593 22.43 -2.46 4.50
N PHE A 594 22.36 -1.48 3.59
CA PHE A 594 23.32 -1.31 2.50
C PHE A 594 23.95 0.09 2.58
N ASN A 595 25.21 0.20 2.11
CA ASN A 595 25.81 1.49 1.83
C ASN A 595 25.08 2.18 0.67
N ALA A 596 24.57 3.38 0.89
CA ALA A 596 23.72 4.09 -0.07
C ALA A 596 24.42 4.42 -1.40
N LYS A 597 25.74 4.62 -1.39
CA LYS A 597 26.53 4.97 -2.60
C LYS A 597 27.02 3.77 -3.38
N THR A 598 27.29 2.65 -2.69
CA THR A 598 28.00 1.51 -3.30
C THR A 598 27.14 0.23 -3.42
N GLY A 599 26.02 0.14 -2.69
CA GLY A 599 25.18 -1.06 -2.64
C GLY A 599 25.79 -2.21 -1.83
N LYS A 600 26.94 -2.01 -1.15
CA LYS A 600 27.54 -3.04 -0.31
C LYS A 600 26.62 -3.35 0.87
N GLU A 601 26.25 -4.64 1.06
CA GLU A 601 25.56 -5.11 2.27
C GLU A 601 26.49 -4.94 3.47
N LEU A 602 26.03 -4.18 4.48
CA LEU A 602 26.80 -3.86 5.69
C LEU A 602 26.29 -4.60 6.92
N TRP A 603 25.01 -4.95 6.93
CA TRP A 603 24.37 -5.63 8.05
C TRP A 603 23.11 -6.35 7.61
N LYS A 604 22.78 -7.45 8.32
CA LYS A 604 21.51 -8.16 8.20
C LYS A 604 21.11 -8.85 9.48
N PHE A 605 19.82 -9.02 9.68
CA PHE A 605 19.22 -9.72 10.82
C PHE A 605 18.03 -10.55 10.38
N GLN A 606 17.94 -11.81 10.86
CA GLN A 606 16.81 -12.71 10.56
C GLN A 606 15.69 -12.52 11.57
N THR A 607 14.49 -12.16 11.11
CA THR A 607 13.31 -11.86 11.95
C THR A 607 12.36 -13.03 12.15
N GLY A 608 12.58 -14.16 11.45
CA GLY A 608 11.77 -15.39 11.55
C GLY A 608 10.58 -15.48 10.59
N SER A 609 10.12 -14.39 10.01
CA SER A 609 9.12 -14.34 8.94
C SER A 609 9.51 -13.28 7.90
N GLY A 610 8.90 -13.29 6.72
CA GLY A 610 9.23 -12.33 5.67
C GLY A 610 9.07 -10.88 6.12
N VAL A 611 10.07 -10.04 5.85
CA VAL A 611 10.02 -8.60 6.07
C VAL A 611 9.55 -7.97 4.78
N ILE A 612 8.26 -7.60 4.73
CA ILE A 612 7.61 -7.01 3.54
C ILE A 612 7.12 -5.59 3.78
N SER A 613 7.29 -5.02 4.96
CA SER A 613 6.89 -3.65 5.30
C SER A 613 7.98 -2.62 5.00
N PRO A 614 7.62 -1.34 4.88
CA PRO A 614 8.58 -0.24 4.84
C PRO A 614 9.17 0.01 6.24
N PRO A 615 10.51 0.12 6.37
CA PRO A 615 11.15 0.52 7.62
C PRO A 615 10.93 1.99 7.95
N VAL A 616 11.07 2.34 9.24
CA VAL A 616 11.05 3.72 9.75
C VAL A 616 12.20 3.94 10.74
N THR A 617 12.60 5.19 10.95
CA THR A 617 13.63 5.55 11.94
C THR A 617 13.26 6.83 12.68
N TRP A 618 13.58 6.88 13.97
CA TRP A 618 13.34 8.02 14.85
C TRP A 618 14.42 8.12 15.91
N GLU A 619 14.49 9.26 16.57
CA GLU A 619 15.37 9.50 17.71
C GLU A 619 14.57 9.71 19.00
N MET A 620 15.00 9.11 20.09
CA MET A 620 14.46 9.33 21.42
C MET A 620 15.58 9.21 22.47
N ASP A 621 15.59 10.11 23.45
CA ASP A 621 16.61 10.17 24.52
C ASP A 621 18.06 10.19 23.97
N GLY A 622 18.28 10.85 22.83
CA GLY A 622 19.60 10.92 22.19
C GLY A 622 20.04 9.65 21.44
N GLN A 623 19.20 8.60 21.41
CA GLN A 623 19.42 7.34 20.73
C GLN A 623 18.60 7.25 19.45
N GLN A 624 19.20 6.82 18.33
CA GLN A 624 18.49 6.51 17.10
C GLN A 624 17.98 5.08 17.12
N TYR A 625 16.73 4.89 16.69
CA TYR A 625 16.06 3.61 16.55
C TYR A 625 15.64 3.37 15.09
N ILE A 626 15.57 2.10 14.71
CA ILE A 626 14.99 1.66 13.42
C ILE A 626 13.93 0.61 13.70
N GLY A 627 12.74 0.79 13.14
CA GLY A 627 11.60 -0.10 13.31
C GLY A 627 11.12 -0.69 11.99
N VAL A 628 10.67 -1.96 12.04
CA VAL A 628 10.11 -2.65 10.88
C VAL A 628 9.13 -3.74 11.33
N THR A 629 8.06 -3.97 10.56
CA THR A 629 7.19 -5.13 10.77
C THR A 629 7.71 -6.35 9.99
N SER A 630 7.55 -7.53 10.55
CA SER A 630 7.84 -8.82 9.96
C SER A 630 6.59 -9.70 9.98
N GLY A 631 6.24 -10.28 8.84
CA GLY A 631 5.08 -11.15 8.69
C GLY A 631 4.75 -11.36 7.22
N TYR A 632 5.13 -12.50 6.65
CA TYR A 632 4.96 -12.80 5.23
C TYR A 632 3.48 -12.99 4.86
N GLY A 633 3.11 -12.55 3.65
CA GLY A 633 1.76 -12.62 3.08
C GLY A 633 1.62 -11.65 1.92
N GLY A 634 0.41 -11.16 1.67
CA GLY A 634 0.11 -10.25 0.56
C GLY A 634 -0.06 -10.97 -0.77
N ALA A 635 0.11 -10.26 -1.88
CA ALA A 635 -0.23 -10.74 -3.20
C ALA A 635 0.67 -11.88 -3.72
N VAL A 636 1.96 -11.93 -3.36
CA VAL A 636 2.90 -12.93 -3.90
C VAL A 636 2.50 -14.37 -3.56
N PRO A 637 2.21 -14.75 -2.30
CA PRO A 637 1.77 -16.11 -1.99
C PRO A 637 0.38 -16.45 -2.52
N LEU A 638 -0.44 -15.47 -2.85
CA LEU A 638 -1.80 -15.68 -3.39
C LEU A 638 -1.82 -15.80 -4.92
N TRP A 639 -1.07 -14.96 -5.61
CA TRP A 639 -1.17 -14.74 -7.05
C TRP A 639 0.13 -14.99 -7.82
N GLY A 640 1.23 -15.21 -7.13
CA GLY A 640 2.59 -15.23 -7.68
C GLY A 640 2.93 -16.43 -8.57
N GLY A 641 2.03 -17.36 -8.87
CA GLY A 641 2.32 -18.53 -9.71
C GLY A 641 3.49 -19.34 -9.19
N ASP A 642 4.53 -19.54 -10.02
CA ASP A 642 5.73 -20.28 -9.61
C ASP A 642 6.46 -19.59 -8.43
N MET A 643 6.29 -18.27 -8.24
CA MET A 643 6.86 -17.53 -7.10
C MET A 643 6.12 -17.85 -5.81
N ALA A 644 4.81 -18.10 -5.86
CA ALA A 644 4.05 -18.55 -4.69
C ALA A 644 4.57 -19.91 -4.17
N GLU A 645 4.90 -20.83 -5.07
CA GLU A 645 5.52 -22.11 -4.68
C GLU A 645 6.93 -21.95 -4.07
N LEU A 646 7.76 -21.05 -4.63
CA LEU A 646 9.09 -20.74 -4.06
C LEU A 646 9.02 -20.16 -2.66
N THR A 647 7.99 -19.38 -2.36
CA THR A 647 7.83 -18.69 -1.06
C THR A 647 6.99 -19.47 -0.06
N LYS A 648 6.42 -20.61 -0.45
CA LYS A 648 5.60 -21.50 0.40
C LYS A 648 6.27 -21.96 1.70
N PRO A 649 7.61 -22.20 1.75
CA PRO A 649 8.27 -22.57 3.01
C PRO A 649 8.39 -21.40 4.01
N ILE A 650 8.09 -20.15 3.61
CA ILE A 650 8.24 -19.00 4.50
C ILE A 650 7.13 -19.01 5.53
N ALA A 651 7.52 -19.00 6.81
CA ALA A 651 6.56 -18.95 7.91
C ALA A 651 5.76 -17.63 7.89
N GLN A 652 4.44 -17.74 8.01
CA GLN A 652 3.60 -16.59 8.30
C GLN A 652 3.84 -16.15 9.76
N GLY A 653 3.57 -14.88 10.05
CA GLY A 653 3.75 -14.35 11.39
C GLY A 653 3.37 -12.86 11.43
N GLY A 654 3.51 -12.27 12.59
CA GLY A 654 3.31 -10.85 12.77
C GLY A 654 4.07 -10.36 14.00
N SER A 655 5.09 -9.55 13.77
CA SER A 655 5.87 -8.92 14.83
C SER A 655 6.38 -7.56 14.39
N PHE A 656 6.58 -6.68 15.35
CA PHE A 656 7.27 -5.41 15.16
C PHE A 656 8.65 -5.51 15.82
N TRP A 657 9.70 -5.21 15.08
CA TRP A 657 11.07 -5.25 15.53
C TRP A 657 11.64 -3.84 15.61
N VAL A 658 12.36 -3.56 16.67
CA VAL A 658 13.10 -2.29 16.86
C VAL A 658 14.56 -2.58 17.14
N PHE A 659 15.44 -1.85 16.45
CA PHE A 659 16.89 -1.98 16.52
C PHE A 659 17.52 -0.67 16.99
N LYS A 660 18.65 -0.77 17.70
CA LYS A 660 19.49 0.37 18.12
C LYS A 660 20.95 -0.02 18.19
N LEU A 661 21.85 0.95 18.28
CA LEU A 661 23.23 0.69 18.65
C LEU A 661 23.34 0.35 20.16
N PRO A 662 24.27 -0.51 20.55
CA PRO A 662 24.54 -0.79 21.97
C PRO A 662 24.96 0.46 22.75
N GLU A 663 24.60 0.54 24.03
CA GLU A 663 24.85 1.74 24.87
C GLU A 663 26.33 2.02 25.13
N TRP A 664 27.22 1.02 25.07
CA TRP A 664 28.67 1.21 25.27
C TRP A 664 29.37 1.94 24.10
N ASP A 665 28.70 2.10 22.96
CA ASP A 665 29.21 2.85 21.80
C ASP A 665 28.90 4.34 21.85
N ASN A 666 28.10 4.79 22.81
CA ASN A 666 27.69 6.18 22.98
C ASN A 666 28.60 6.96 23.96
N LYS A 667 29.78 6.40 24.37
CA LYS A 667 30.75 7.03 25.27
C LYS A 667 31.91 7.65 24.52
#